data_5f897ed4c6f1e9053596c38a07ece720
#
_entry.id   5f897ed4c6f1e9053596c38a07ece720
#
_cell.length_a   1.000
_cell.length_b   1.000
_cell.length_c   1.000
_cell.angle_alpha   90.00
_cell.angle_beta   90.00
_cell.angle_gamma   90.00
#
_symmetry.space_group_name_H-M   'P 1'
#
loop_
_entity.id
_entity.type
_entity.pdbx_description
1 polymer ?
#
loop_
_entity_poly.entity_id
_entity_poly.type
_entity_poly.pdbx_seq_one_letter_code
_entity_poly.pdbx_strand_id
1 'polypeptide(L)'
;MLRPRLFLDLCRLTYQRLANRPALTLLALIGIVLAVGLLTSAGFFSQAVDRVILQQELDALQRSTGRIPFSTRVYFQPSSRKPVSLIDAENVGQSIGDTMAAEIGLPLDHLGIQVESGGLMLVPMPDDARYGSAKSFLNTVNVVYVAAIADHLDIVAGEPFGSYDPVDPETLDVWMHARLAEEMGIRAGERFQVTINLRTAPRKVYIRGLWQAKDTTDAFWFSNPDTTLRTALLVGRTGFLQFIDPMLPAKSGFVNWHIILDDAPLNPKYAADYANGFEQGMTVVNRYLPGARLDVSPLDPLKDFVRRQSGLTLMLLGFNIPALAFLLYFLLQISLIIVRWQQRETALLVSRGMTLSNILGLTLLEEFLLFLIGIPLGIGLGMLLALGMGQTSSFLAFVDRPSLPVSIQGIDFTLIAVALGVALLARIGPTIQAARQSVVEQAREGARPLRAPFWQRAYLDFLLVLPTYYVYQQLLVKGTLAEGVTNRITGRIASADENATQLFQDPLLVLAPALFILCITLISMRVFPWMLQLFDLIAARTPWLTLHLALRQLGRSSQSYVNPLLLVIVALAMGVYTRSMAESLDQWLIDQVYYRIGADVSFLPYVETSEDSATRTEGLIPPKDTFAAMPGVAAATRVGNYALSIPSPNTGTLKGRLLALDRVDFSTVAWFRSDFADEPLGGLMNRLALAPENVLVTPALMDALSLRIGDQFRMNVRVADGIFLDSDFTVAGLYRYFPTVENNELVVIGNLEHLYTQSGAEFDHSIWLRTNATTTGSDLFAEVRRMGLEPTFPRDARAAIAVDQAKMERVGIFGTLSVGFLAATVMAMLALLVHNYASLQERLYQFGIMRAIGLWRGQVLVQVVLEYGLLTLYGAVVGSLIGLYTAQLFTPFFRIPEATGAPLPPLLPVIAEDATLTLGLIFAALMILSESLVMVRALTMRLFVTLRMGHQG
;
A
#
# COMPACT_ATOMS: atom_id res chain seq x y z
N MET A 1 52.65 -1.44 3.98
CA MET A 1 52.45 -2.80 4.55
C MET A 1 52.75 -2.72 6.06
N LEU A 2 51.73 -2.85 6.92
CA LEU A 2 51.90 -2.93 8.36
C LEU A 2 52.68 -4.19 8.72
N ARG A 3 53.76 -4.07 9.51
CA ARG A 3 54.49 -5.24 10.00
C ARG A 3 53.54 -6.14 10.79
N PRO A 4 53.48 -7.46 10.56
CA PRO A 4 52.44 -8.34 11.16
C PRO A 4 52.39 -8.32 12.68
N ARG A 5 53.52 -8.03 13.36
CA ARG A 5 53.55 -7.82 14.82
C ARG A 5 52.78 -6.57 15.26
N LEU A 6 52.87 -5.49 14.51
CA LEU A 6 52.20 -4.23 14.83
C LEU A 6 50.64 -4.35 14.67
N PHE A 7 50.22 -5.16 13.73
CA PHE A 7 48.79 -5.49 13.56
C PHE A 7 48.22 -6.30 14.74
N LEU A 8 48.98 -7.32 15.22
CA LEU A 8 48.59 -8.14 16.38
C LEU A 8 48.53 -7.30 17.66
N ASP A 9 49.49 -6.38 17.85
CA ASP A 9 49.49 -5.48 19.01
C ASP A 9 48.29 -4.49 18.96
N LEU A 10 47.91 -3.98 17.78
CA LEU A 10 46.73 -3.16 17.59
C LEU A 10 45.45 -3.94 17.90
N CYS A 11 45.35 -5.18 17.44
CA CYS A 11 44.18 -6.04 17.72
C CYS A 11 44.02 -6.30 19.22
N ARG A 12 45.15 -6.59 19.92
CA ARG A 12 45.14 -6.81 21.36
C ARG A 12 44.72 -5.56 22.12
N LEU A 13 45.22 -4.40 21.70
CA LEU A 13 44.91 -3.11 22.32
C LEU A 13 43.44 -2.72 22.09
N THR A 14 42.92 -2.98 20.88
CA THR A 14 41.51 -2.78 20.55
C THR A 14 40.61 -3.66 21.43
N TYR A 15 40.89 -4.93 21.55
CA TYR A 15 40.14 -5.82 22.42
C TYR A 15 40.12 -5.37 23.86
N GLN A 16 41.28 -4.98 24.41
CA GLN A 16 41.40 -4.46 25.77
C GLN A 16 40.60 -3.17 25.97
N ARG A 17 40.59 -2.24 24.99
CA ARG A 17 39.79 -1.01 25.04
C ARG A 17 38.28 -1.30 25.06
N LEU A 18 37.80 -2.20 24.20
CA LEU A 18 36.40 -2.62 24.15
C LEU A 18 35.98 -3.34 25.46
N ALA A 19 36.82 -4.25 25.97
CA ALA A 19 36.54 -5.02 27.18
C ALA A 19 36.58 -4.17 28.47
N ASN A 20 37.47 -3.19 28.56
CA ASN A 20 37.59 -2.33 29.75
C ASN A 20 36.51 -1.26 29.86
N ARG A 21 35.70 -1.02 28.79
CA ARG A 21 34.61 -0.04 28.72
C ARG A 21 33.31 -0.62 28.23
N PRO A 22 32.76 -1.64 28.90
CA PRO A 22 31.62 -2.43 28.38
C PRO A 22 30.39 -1.56 28.15
N ALA A 23 30.13 -0.52 28.97
CA ALA A 23 28.95 0.34 28.78
C ALA A 23 28.99 1.12 27.46
N LEU A 24 30.15 1.70 27.09
CA LEU A 24 30.29 2.44 25.83
C LEU A 24 30.26 1.53 24.60
N THR A 25 30.93 0.37 24.71
CA THR A 25 30.94 -0.66 23.68
C THR A 25 29.54 -1.19 23.41
N LEU A 26 28.78 -1.49 24.48
CA LEU A 26 27.41 -1.94 24.39
C LEU A 26 26.51 -0.88 23.73
N LEU A 27 26.69 0.38 24.12
CA LEU A 27 25.93 1.50 23.54
C LEU A 27 26.20 1.68 22.06
N ALA A 28 27.46 1.67 21.64
CA ALA A 28 27.84 1.74 20.23
C ALA A 28 27.24 0.55 19.45
N LEU A 29 27.32 -0.64 20.03
CA LEU A 29 26.74 -1.85 19.44
C LEU A 29 25.21 -1.75 19.28
N ILE A 30 24.51 -1.31 20.34
CA ILE A 30 23.04 -1.09 20.28
C ILE A 30 22.71 -0.06 19.19
N GLY A 31 23.46 1.04 19.10
CA GLY A 31 23.28 2.04 18.04
C GLY A 31 23.39 1.44 16.63
N ILE A 32 24.42 0.63 16.38
CA ILE A 32 24.63 -0.03 15.10
C ILE A 32 23.51 -1.06 14.83
N VAL A 33 23.16 -1.89 15.81
CA VAL A 33 22.10 -2.90 15.69
C VAL A 33 20.76 -2.25 15.37
N LEU A 34 20.39 -1.17 16.06
CA LEU A 34 19.14 -0.43 15.78
C LEU A 34 19.18 0.23 14.40
N ALA A 35 20.35 0.77 14.00
CA ALA A 35 20.49 1.39 12.68
C ALA A 35 20.33 0.39 11.56
N VAL A 36 21.03 -0.74 11.62
CA VAL A 36 20.94 -1.79 10.62
C VAL A 36 19.55 -2.43 10.67
N GLY A 37 19.00 -2.67 11.87
CA GLY A 37 17.67 -3.25 12.06
C GLY A 37 16.55 -2.41 11.45
N LEU A 38 16.52 -1.11 11.72
CA LEU A 38 15.51 -0.22 11.15
C LEU A 38 15.63 -0.11 9.61
N LEU A 39 16.85 -0.03 9.10
CA LEU A 39 17.13 0.05 7.68
C LEU A 39 16.67 -1.21 6.93
N THR A 40 16.99 -2.38 7.49
CA THR A 40 16.64 -3.67 6.86
C THR A 40 15.18 -4.05 7.05
N SER A 41 14.53 -3.58 8.12
CA SER A 41 13.12 -3.92 8.42
C SER A 41 12.16 -3.50 7.31
N ALA A 42 12.35 -2.31 6.72
CA ALA A 42 11.53 -1.82 5.61
C ALA A 42 11.69 -2.70 4.35
N GLY A 43 12.92 -3.11 4.03
CA GLY A 43 13.19 -4.01 2.91
C GLY A 43 12.58 -5.39 3.11
N PHE A 44 12.74 -6.00 4.27
CA PHE A 44 12.13 -7.29 4.60
C PHE A 44 10.61 -7.25 4.58
N PHE A 45 10.03 -6.18 5.12
CA PHE A 45 8.59 -5.98 5.11
C PHE A 45 8.06 -5.82 3.68
N SER A 46 8.67 -4.93 2.88
CA SER A 46 8.24 -4.71 1.49
C SER A 46 8.23 -6.00 0.69
N GLN A 47 9.30 -6.82 0.78
CA GLN A 47 9.36 -8.08 0.05
C GLN A 47 8.34 -9.13 0.52
N ALA A 48 8.11 -9.20 1.85
CA ALA A 48 7.09 -10.10 2.39
C ALA A 48 5.69 -9.71 1.92
N VAL A 49 5.39 -8.41 1.89
CA VAL A 49 4.13 -7.85 1.39
C VAL A 49 3.98 -8.05 -0.10
N ASP A 50 5.03 -7.79 -0.88
CA ASP A 50 5.02 -8.02 -2.33
C ASP A 50 4.67 -9.46 -2.68
N ARG A 51 5.19 -10.44 -1.92
CA ARG A 51 4.85 -11.85 -2.10
C ARG A 51 3.37 -12.12 -1.80
N VAL A 52 2.84 -11.56 -0.71
CA VAL A 52 1.44 -11.74 -0.33
C VAL A 52 0.50 -11.07 -1.36
N ILE A 53 0.80 -9.86 -1.81
CA ILE A 53 0.00 -9.16 -2.82
C ILE A 53 0.00 -9.92 -4.14
N LEU A 54 1.17 -10.38 -4.61
CA LEU A 54 1.27 -11.14 -5.85
C LEU A 54 0.45 -12.44 -5.76
N GLN A 55 0.54 -13.17 -4.65
CA GLN A 55 -0.28 -14.36 -4.42
C GLN A 55 -1.77 -14.04 -4.40
N GLN A 56 -2.19 -12.96 -3.73
CA GLN A 56 -3.60 -12.55 -3.70
C GLN A 56 -4.15 -12.19 -5.10
N GLU A 57 -3.37 -11.51 -5.94
CA GLU A 57 -3.77 -11.18 -7.31
C GLU A 57 -3.88 -12.47 -8.18
N LEU A 58 -2.93 -13.39 -8.04
CA LEU A 58 -2.96 -14.67 -8.73
C LEU A 58 -4.12 -15.57 -8.25
N ASP A 59 -4.38 -15.61 -6.94
CA ASP A 59 -5.53 -16.33 -6.36
C ASP A 59 -6.87 -15.72 -6.80
N ALA A 60 -6.92 -14.39 -6.95
CA ALA A 60 -8.11 -13.70 -7.47
C ALA A 60 -8.34 -14.06 -8.93
N LEU A 61 -7.29 -14.13 -9.75
CA LEU A 61 -7.34 -14.61 -11.12
C LEU A 61 -7.84 -16.06 -11.17
N GLN A 62 -7.29 -16.93 -10.33
CA GLN A 62 -7.71 -18.35 -10.26
C GLN A 62 -9.19 -18.46 -9.87
N ARG A 63 -9.67 -17.73 -8.89
CA ARG A 63 -11.09 -17.75 -8.46
C ARG A 63 -12.01 -17.21 -9.53
N SER A 64 -11.62 -16.18 -10.27
CA SER A 64 -12.46 -15.57 -11.32
C SER A 64 -12.49 -16.39 -12.61
N THR A 65 -11.41 -17.09 -12.94
CA THR A 65 -11.25 -17.82 -14.19
C THR A 65 -11.35 -19.34 -14.05
N GLY A 66 -11.20 -19.86 -12.82
CA GLY A 66 -11.10 -21.31 -12.53
C GLY A 66 -9.81 -21.95 -13.07
N ARG A 67 -8.74 -21.16 -13.32
CA ARG A 67 -7.50 -21.59 -13.98
C ARG A 67 -6.30 -21.49 -13.06
N ILE A 68 -5.29 -22.30 -13.35
CA ILE A 68 -3.99 -22.21 -12.66
C ILE A 68 -3.35 -20.83 -12.94
N PRO A 69 -2.75 -20.16 -11.96
CA PRO A 69 -2.28 -18.79 -12.08
C PRO A 69 -1.35 -18.53 -13.28
N PHE A 70 -0.31 -19.36 -13.49
CA PHE A 70 0.62 -19.21 -14.60
C PHE A 70 0.28 -20.12 -15.80
N SER A 71 -1.02 -20.20 -16.13
CA SER A 71 -1.49 -20.81 -17.35
C SER A 71 -1.76 -19.76 -18.41
N THR A 72 -1.36 -20.05 -19.66
CA THR A 72 -1.56 -19.14 -20.79
C THR A 72 -2.00 -19.90 -22.01
N ARG A 73 -2.83 -19.29 -22.85
CA ARG A 73 -3.28 -19.83 -24.11
C ARG A 73 -2.80 -18.98 -25.26
N VAL A 74 -1.97 -19.58 -26.10
CA VAL A 74 -1.63 -19.04 -27.40
C VAL A 74 -2.57 -19.67 -28.41
N TYR A 75 -3.29 -18.87 -29.17
CA TYR A 75 -4.21 -19.39 -30.16
C TYR A 75 -3.89 -18.84 -31.56
N PHE A 76 -4.20 -19.67 -32.56
CA PHE A 76 -4.06 -19.30 -33.95
C PHE A 76 -5.31 -19.74 -34.74
N GLN A 77 -5.82 -18.87 -35.60
CA GLN A 77 -6.90 -19.18 -36.51
C GLN A 77 -6.32 -19.35 -37.92
N PRO A 78 -6.22 -20.59 -38.39
CA PRO A 78 -5.77 -20.87 -39.75
C PRO A 78 -6.70 -20.29 -40.80
N SER A 79 -6.17 -20.04 -41.98
CA SER A 79 -6.96 -19.62 -43.15
C SER A 79 -6.55 -20.41 -44.39
N SER A 80 -7.36 -20.38 -45.43
CA SER A 80 -7.04 -21.04 -46.70
C SER A 80 -5.72 -20.57 -47.35
N ARG A 81 -5.28 -19.33 -46.99
CA ARG A 81 -3.96 -18.79 -47.44
C ARG A 81 -2.80 -19.22 -46.54
N LYS A 82 -3.07 -19.56 -45.31
CA LYS A 82 -2.10 -20.05 -44.31
C LYS A 82 -2.73 -21.26 -43.60
N PRO A 83 -2.82 -22.42 -44.28
CA PRO A 83 -3.34 -23.62 -43.68
C PRO A 83 -2.38 -24.16 -42.63
N VAL A 84 -2.90 -24.69 -41.51
CA VAL A 84 -2.13 -25.36 -40.47
C VAL A 84 -2.74 -26.71 -40.23
N SER A 85 -2.01 -27.78 -40.52
CA SER A 85 -2.41 -29.15 -40.20
C SER A 85 -2.16 -29.49 -38.74
N LEU A 86 -2.75 -30.62 -38.31
CA LEU A 86 -2.47 -31.14 -36.97
C LEU A 86 -0.96 -31.40 -36.75
N ILE A 87 -0.28 -31.93 -37.78
CA ILE A 87 1.19 -32.17 -37.69
C ILE A 87 1.96 -30.87 -37.55
N ASP A 88 1.58 -29.80 -38.29
CA ASP A 88 2.20 -28.50 -38.18
C ASP A 88 1.98 -27.91 -36.76
N ALA A 89 0.77 -28.07 -36.21
CA ALA A 89 0.42 -27.63 -34.85
C ALA A 89 1.26 -28.35 -33.77
N GLU A 90 1.46 -29.65 -33.91
CA GLU A 90 2.30 -30.46 -33.01
C GLU A 90 3.76 -30.01 -33.08
N ASN A 91 4.32 -29.84 -34.28
CA ASN A 91 5.72 -29.46 -34.50
C ASN A 91 6.03 -28.03 -33.97
N VAL A 92 5.10 -27.10 -34.16
CA VAL A 92 5.27 -25.71 -33.71
C VAL A 92 5.01 -25.58 -32.21
N GLY A 93 4.16 -26.45 -31.64
CA GLY A 93 3.75 -26.35 -30.23
C GLY A 93 4.91 -26.39 -29.26
N GLN A 94 5.85 -27.35 -29.43
CA GLN A 94 7.04 -27.44 -28.57
C GLN A 94 7.88 -26.14 -28.64
N SER A 95 8.07 -25.62 -29.87
CA SER A 95 8.84 -24.37 -30.05
C SER A 95 8.15 -23.16 -29.40
N ILE A 96 6.82 -23.12 -29.41
CA ILE A 96 6.05 -22.05 -28.71
C ILE A 96 6.23 -22.20 -27.19
N GLY A 97 6.07 -23.41 -26.63
CA GLY A 97 6.24 -23.66 -25.20
C GLY A 97 7.64 -23.26 -24.70
N ASP A 98 8.68 -23.75 -25.38
CA ASP A 98 10.08 -23.45 -25.05
C ASP A 98 10.40 -21.95 -25.16
N THR A 99 9.90 -21.28 -26.23
CA THR A 99 10.08 -19.85 -26.40
C THR A 99 9.42 -19.06 -25.27
N MET A 100 8.17 -19.37 -24.95
CA MET A 100 7.45 -18.67 -23.88
C MET A 100 8.11 -18.90 -22.52
N ALA A 101 8.50 -20.15 -22.20
CA ALA A 101 9.20 -20.46 -20.97
C ALA A 101 10.56 -19.69 -20.85
N ALA A 102 11.34 -19.65 -21.93
CA ALA A 102 12.64 -18.99 -21.97
C ALA A 102 12.53 -17.47 -21.81
N GLU A 103 11.58 -16.83 -22.51
CA GLU A 103 11.42 -15.36 -22.47
C GLU A 103 10.76 -14.91 -21.16
N ILE A 104 9.83 -15.70 -20.57
CA ILE A 104 9.21 -15.41 -19.28
C ILE A 104 10.17 -15.70 -18.13
N GLY A 105 11.06 -16.70 -18.29
CA GLY A 105 12.02 -17.09 -17.27
C GLY A 105 11.45 -18.03 -16.20
N LEU A 106 10.38 -18.76 -16.51
CA LEU A 106 9.81 -19.82 -15.67
C LEU A 106 9.87 -21.18 -16.38
N PRO A 107 10.10 -22.29 -15.67
CA PRO A 107 10.15 -23.62 -16.27
C PRO A 107 8.80 -23.99 -16.89
N LEU A 108 8.82 -24.68 -18.03
CA LEU A 108 7.63 -25.27 -18.63
C LEU A 108 7.26 -26.53 -17.83
N ASP A 109 6.04 -26.55 -17.27
CA ASP A 109 5.50 -27.71 -16.55
C ASP A 109 4.70 -28.60 -17.52
N HIS A 110 3.72 -28.00 -18.24
CA HIS A 110 2.88 -28.77 -19.17
C HIS A 110 2.61 -27.96 -20.45
N LEU A 111 2.57 -28.70 -21.58
CA LEU A 111 2.15 -28.18 -22.88
C LEU A 111 0.99 -29.00 -23.41
N GLY A 112 -0.21 -28.43 -23.37
CA GLY A 112 -1.42 -28.99 -24.01
C GLY A 112 -1.56 -28.50 -25.45
N ILE A 113 -1.96 -29.39 -26.36
CA ILE A 113 -2.27 -29.05 -27.76
C ILE A 113 -3.68 -29.45 -28.04
N GLN A 114 -4.47 -28.49 -28.48
CA GLN A 114 -5.87 -28.69 -28.87
C GLN A 114 -6.11 -28.14 -30.27
N VAL A 115 -6.59 -28.99 -31.18
CA VAL A 115 -6.88 -28.61 -32.57
C VAL A 115 -8.35 -28.85 -32.84
N GLU A 116 -9.04 -27.84 -33.33
CA GLU A 116 -10.50 -27.87 -33.56
C GLU A 116 -10.86 -27.68 -35.02
N SER A 117 -11.94 -28.29 -35.44
CA SER A 117 -12.48 -28.09 -36.78
C SER A 117 -13.16 -26.73 -36.99
N GLY A 118 -13.53 -26.03 -35.89
CA GLY A 118 -14.56 -24.99 -35.91
C GLY A 118 -15.97 -25.60 -35.95
N GLY A 119 -17.00 -24.75 -35.96
CA GLY A 119 -18.40 -25.18 -35.91
C GLY A 119 -18.81 -25.96 -37.14
N LEU A 120 -19.23 -27.22 -36.93
CA LEU A 120 -19.80 -28.11 -37.94
C LEU A 120 -21.25 -28.37 -37.59
N MET A 121 -22.10 -28.52 -38.61
CA MET A 121 -23.50 -28.92 -38.44
C MET A 121 -23.58 -30.43 -38.25
N LEU A 122 -24.20 -30.89 -37.15
CA LEU A 122 -24.51 -32.29 -36.89
C LEU A 122 -25.87 -32.61 -37.54
N VAL A 123 -25.84 -33.50 -38.51
CA VAL A 123 -27.02 -33.87 -39.32
C VAL A 123 -27.36 -35.34 -39.09
N PRO A 124 -28.63 -35.73 -38.89
CA PRO A 124 -28.99 -37.12 -38.75
C PRO A 124 -28.79 -37.89 -40.07
N MET A 125 -28.72 -39.23 -39.99
CA MET A 125 -28.69 -40.06 -41.19
C MET A 125 -30.01 -39.93 -41.93
N PRO A 126 -29.98 -39.88 -43.27
CA PRO A 126 -31.21 -39.76 -44.08
C PRO A 126 -32.30 -40.80 -43.81
N ASP A 127 -31.90 -42.01 -43.37
CA ASP A 127 -32.78 -43.13 -43.12
C ASP A 127 -33.27 -43.25 -41.68
N ASP A 128 -32.87 -42.29 -40.76
CA ASP A 128 -33.26 -42.35 -39.36
C ASP A 128 -34.62 -41.64 -39.12
N ALA A 129 -35.66 -42.40 -38.96
CA ALA A 129 -37.01 -41.90 -38.73
C ALA A 129 -37.18 -41.11 -37.40
N ARG A 130 -36.31 -41.28 -36.40
CA ARG A 130 -36.40 -40.61 -35.13
C ARG A 130 -36.20 -39.09 -35.25
N TYR A 131 -35.44 -38.66 -36.23
CA TYR A 131 -35.12 -37.26 -36.46
C TYR A 131 -35.84 -36.66 -37.69
N GLY A 132 -36.90 -37.34 -38.19
CA GLY A 132 -37.66 -36.94 -39.38
C GLY A 132 -38.33 -35.56 -39.31
N SER A 133 -38.41 -34.96 -38.09
CA SER A 133 -38.92 -33.60 -37.85
C SER A 133 -37.81 -32.53 -37.85
N ALA A 134 -36.52 -32.91 -37.87
CA ALA A 134 -35.39 -31.95 -37.89
C ALA A 134 -35.32 -31.26 -39.26
N LYS A 135 -35.59 -29.95 -39.33
CA LYS A 135 -35.70 -29.18 -40.57
C LYS A 135 -34.38 -28.94 -41.31
N SER A 136 -33.22 -28.96 -40.60
CA SER A 136 -31.92 -28.66 -41.22
C SER A 136 -30.74 -29.39 -40.58
N PHE A 137 -30.52 -29.26 -39.27
CA PHE A 137 -29.47 -29.93 -38.51
C PHE A 137 -29.88 -30.01 -37.02
N LEU A 138 -29.20 -30.86 -36.25
CA LEU A 138 -29.54 -31.09 -34.83
C LEU A 138 -28.88 -30.07 -33.92
N ASN A 139 -27.59 -29.88 -34.11
CA ASN A 139 -26.79 -28.94 -33.31
C ASN A 139 -25.52 -28.56 -34.08
N THR A 140 -24.86 -27.50 -33.62
CA THR A 140 -23.52 -27.16 -34.05
C THR A 140 -22.50 -27.77 -33.09
N VAL A 141 -21.58 -28.58 -33.60
CA VAL A 141 -20.54 -29.30 -32.85
C VAL A 141 -19.16 -28.98 -33.40
N ASN A 142 -18.15 -29.08 -32.56
CA ASN A 142 -16.76 -28.99 -33.01
C ASN A 142 -16.13 -30.39 -32.95
N VAL A 143 -15.39 -30.77 -33.97
CA VAL A 143 -14.54 -31.96 -33.88
C VAL A 143 -13.19 -31.54 -33.35
N VAL A 144 -12.78 -32.13 -32.23
CA VAL A 144 -11.63 -31.65 -31.44
C VAL A 144 -10.66 -32.81 -31.20
N TYR A 145 -9.43 -32.55 -31.50
CA TYR A 145 -8.30 -33.36 -31.06
C TYR A 145 -7.59 -32.67 -29.87
N VAL A 146 -7.37 -33.42 -28.80
CA VAL A 146 -6.56 -32.99 -27.66
C VAL A 146 -5.47 -34.00 -27.42
N ALA A 147 -4.23 -33.53 -27.34
CA ALA A 147 -3.07 -34.41 -27.13
C ALA A 147 -3.13 -35.04 -25.72
N ALA A 148 -2.78 -36.34 -25.63
CA ALA A 148 -2.73 -37.11 -24.38
C ALA A 148 -4.02 -37.16 -23.53
N ILE A 149 -5.19 -36.93 -24.11
CA ILE A 149 -6.45 -36.82 -23.38
C ILE A 149 -6.93 -38.15 -22.77
N ALA A 150 -6.49 -39.30 -23.29
CA ALA A 150 -7.02 -40.63 -22.97
C ALA A 150 -7.04 -40.96 -21.47
N ASP A 151 -5.98 -40.56 -20.73
CA ASP A 151 -5.84 -40.85 -19.32
C ASP A 151 -6.73 -39.99 -18.40
N HIS A 152 -7.25 -38.88 -18.94
CA HIS A 152 -8.07 -37.88 -18.23
C HIS A 152 -9.58 -38.06 -18.48
N LEU A 153 -9.97 -39.01 -19.31
CA LEU A 153 -11.37 -39.33 -19.64
C LEU A 153 -11.93 -40.50 -18.83
N ASP A 154 -13.14 -40.36 -18.38
CA ASP A 154 -14.01 -41.46 -17.91
C ASP A 154 -15.09 -41.74 -18.96
N ILE A 155 -15.15 -42.97 -19.43
CA ILE A 155 -16.14 -43.38 -20.45
C ILE A 155 -17.37 -43.93 -19.77
N VAL A 156 -18.45 -43.12 -19.83
CA VAL A 156 -19.74 -43.45 -19.19
C VAL A 156 -20.49 -44.56 -19.94
N ALA A 157 -20.37 -44.58 -21.27
CA ALA A 157 -21.03 -45.61 -22.13
C ALA A 157 -20.26 -45.78 -23.44
N GLY A 158 -20.29 -46.99 -24.00
CA GLY A 158 -19.59 -47.31 -25.25
C GLY A 158 -18.15 -47.84 -25.00
N GLU A 159 -17.26 -47.60 -25.96
CA GLU A 159 -15.90 -48.13 -25.95
C GLU A 159 -14.87 -47.06 -25.44
N PRO A 160 -13.78 -47.52 -24.76
CA PRO A 160 -12.75 -46.63 -24.29
C PRO A 160 -12.12 -45.73 -25.39
N PHE A 161 -11.58 -44.58 -25.02
CA PHE A 161 -10.87 -43.70 -25.95
C PHE A 161 -9.50 -44.31 -26.31
N GLY A 162 -9.21 -44.53 -27.62
CA GLY A 162 -7.90 -45.06 -27.99
C GLY A 162 -7.85 -45.53 -29.45
N SER A 163 -6.83 -46.32 -29.77
CA SER A 163 -6.61 -46.89 -31.08
C SER A 163 -7.48 -48.14 -31.27
N TYR A 164 -8.57 -47.98 -31.97
CA TYR A 164 -9.43 -49.08 -32.42
C TYR A 164 -9.40 -49.19 -33.95
N ASP A 165 -9.62 -50.42 -34.46
CA ASP A 165 -9.92 -50.54 -35.86
C ASP A 165 -11.25 -49.82 -36.19
N PRO A 166 -11.27 -48.97 -37.23
CA PRO A 166 -12.47 -48.22 -37.55
C PRO A 166 -13.60 -49.19 -37.90
N VAL A 167 -14.83 -48.90 -37.44
CA VAL A 167 -16.00 -49.69 -37.69
C VAL A 167 -16.28 -49.75 -39.22
N ASP A 168 -15.95 -48.69 -39.92
CA ASP A 168 -16.03 -48.53 -41.36
C ASP A 168 -14.91 -47.56 -41.81
N PRO A 169 -14.10 -47.89 -42.83
CA PRO A 169 -13.02 -47.01 -43.30
C PRO A 169 -13.47 -45.62 -43.79
N GLU A 170 -14.76 -45.45 -44.12
CA GLU A 170 -15.33 -44.17 -44.55
C GLU A 170 -16.04 -43.40 -43.42
N THR A 171 -16.02 -43.89 -42.18
CA THR A 171 -16.75 -43.30 -41.05
C THR A 171 -15.76 -42.86 -39.96
N LEU A 172 -15.93 -41.63 -39.46
CA LEU A 172 -15.10 -41.07 -38.37
C LEU A 172 -15.64 -41.51 -37.00
N ASP A 173 -14.80 -42.20 -36.22
CA ASP A 173 -15.11 -42.54 -34.84
C ASP A 173 -14.93 -41.32 -33.91
N VAL A 174 -15.97 -40.99 -33.14
CA VAL A 174 -15.98 -39.86 -32.23
C VAL A 174 -16.53 -40.23 -30.86
N TRP A 175 -16.09 -39.49 -29.82
CA TRP A 175 -16.61 -39.55 -28.45
C TRP A 175 -17.34 -38.27 -28.14
N MET A 176 -18.58 -38.35 -27.68
CA MET A 176 -19.43 -37.23 -27.37
C MET A 176 -19.47 -37.00 -25.85
N HIS A 177 -19.59 -35.76 -25.43
CA HIS A 177 -19.74 -35.42 -24.01
C HIS A 177 -21.09 -35.97 -23.48
N ALA A 178 -21.07 -36.65 -22.32
CA ALA A 178 -22.24 -37.36 -21.77
C ALA A 178 -23.44 -36.43 -21.56
N ARG A 179 -23.24 -35.20 -21.05
CA ARG A 179 -24.34 -34.23 -20.89
C ARG A 179 -24.96 -33.79 -22.23
N LEU A 180 -24.14 -33.53 -23.24
CA LEU A 180 -24.65 -33.18 -24.56
C LEU A 180 -25.47 -34.36 -25.18
N ALA A 181 -24.97 -35.57 -25.00
CA ALA A 181 -25.65 -36.78 -25.45
C ALA A 181 -27.02 -36.97 -24.77
N GLU A 182 -27.08 -36.71 -23.45
CA GLU A 182 -28.33 -36.75 -22.67
C GLU A 182 -29.33 -35.69 -23.15
N GLU A 183 -28.89 -34.44 -23.34
CA GLU A 183 -29.72 -33.33 -23.83
C GLU A 183 -30.30 -33.59 -25.23
N MET A 184 -29.53 -34.25 -26.07
CA MET A 184 -29.94 -34.56 -27.45
C MET A 184 -30.61 -35.93 -27.60
N GLY A 185 -30.64 -36.74 -26.54
CA GLY A 185 -31.15 -38.11 -26.58
C GLY A 185 -30.30 -39.07 -27.42
N ILE A 186 -29.00 -38.79 -27.59
CA ILE A 186 -28.05 -39.56 -28.40
C ILE A 186 -27.41 -40.66 -27.56
N ARG A 187 -27.17 -41.83 -28.12
CA ARG A 187 -26.54 -42.97 -27.45
C ARG A 187 -25.27 -43.41 -28.18
N ALA A 188 -24.40 -44.05 -27.44
CA ALA A 188 -23.22 -44.71 -28.03
C ALA A 188 -23.70 -45.78 -29.04
N GLY A 189 -23.03 -45.87 -30.19
CA GLY A 189 -23.38 -46.77 -31.28
C GLY A 189 -24.23 -46.14 -32.41
N GLU A 190 -24.63 -44.89 -32.26
CA GLU A 190 -25.43 -44.20 -33.28
C GLU A 190 -24.52 -43.52 -34.34
N ARG A 191 -25.12 -43.36 -35.55
CA ARG A 191 -24.45 -42.76 -36.73
C ARG A 191 -25.07 -41.42 -37.06
N PHE A 192 -24.26 -40.44 -37.37
CA PHE A 192 -24.66 -39.10 -37.83
C PHE A 192 -23.76 -38.65 -38.99
N GLN A 193 -24.03 -37.47 -39.47
CA GLN A 193 -23.19 -36.79 -40.47
C GLN A 193 -22.75 -35.41 -39.92
N VAL A 194 -21.52 -35.00 -40.26
CA VAL A 194 -21.03 -33.62 -39.98
C VAL A 194 -20.72 -32.91 -41.29
N THR A 195 -21.08 -31.64 -41.39
CA THR A 195 -20.82 -30.83 -42.58
C THR A 195 -20.52 -29.38 -42.19
N ILE A 196 -19.72 -28.66 -43.02
CA ILE A 196 -19.44 -27.24 -42.84
C ILE A 196 -20.68 -26.41 -43.15
N ASN A 197 -21.40 -26.78 -44.20
CA ASN A 197 -22.66 -26.16 -44.65
C ASN A 197 -23.47 -27.17 -45.50
N LEU A 198 -24.72 -26.85 -45.79
CA LEU A 198 -25.61 -27.71 -46.52
C LEU A 198 -25.21 -27.97 -47.99
N ARG A 199 -24.17 -27.30 -48.51
CA ARG A 199 -23.67 -27.47 -49.89
C ARG A 199 -22.40 -28.34 -49.96
N THR A 200 -21.74 -28.60 -48.84
CA THR A 200 -20.55 -29.47 -48.76
C THR A 200 -20.97 -30.92 -48.56
N ALA A 201 -20.22 -31.85 -49.16
CA ALA A 201 -20.48 -33.30 -48.97
C ALA A 201 -20.31 -33.65 -47.47
N PRO A 202 -21.33 -34.20 -46.83
CA PRO A 202 -21.29 -34.57 -45.41
C PRO A 202 -20.34 -35.74 -45.20
N ARG A 203 -19.71 -35.78 -44.04
CA ARG A 203 -18.88 -36.91 -43.56
C ARG A 203 -19.62 -37.68 -42.52
N LYS A 204 -19.61 -39.00 -42.61
CA LYS A 204 -20.25 -39.90 -41.65
C LYS A 204 -19.45 -39.92 -40.36
N VAL A 205 -20.12 -39.82 -39.20
CA VAL A 205 -19.55 -39.97 -37.87
C VAL A 205 -20.26 -41.08 -37.11
N TYR A 206 -19.54 -41.85 -36.33
CA TYR A 206 -20.00 -42.89 -35.45
C TYR A 206 -19.71 -42.55 -33.99
N ILE A 207 -20.74 -42.46 -33.15
CA ILE A 207 -20.60 -42.16 -31.72
C ILE A 207 -20.11 -43.42 -31.02
N ARG A 208 -18.79 -43.55 -30.84
CA ARG A 208 -18.18 -44.76 -30.29
C ARG A 208 -18.31 -44.83 -28.77
N GLY A 209 -18.30 -43.68 -28.10
CA GLY A 209 -18.49 -43.61 -26.65
C GLY A 209 -18.98 -42.26 -26.18
N LEU A 210 -19.48 -42.27 -24.94
CA LEU A 210 -19.83 -41.06 -24.19
C LEU A 210 -18.83 -40.86 -23.09
N TRP A 211 -18.28 -39.64 -22.98
CA TRP A 211 -17.22 -39.31 -22.07
C TRP A 211 -17.61 -38.21 -21.08
N GLN A 212 -16.95 -38.22 -19.93
CA GLN A 212 -16.88 -37.12 -18.97
C GLN A 212 -15.45 -37.00 -18.49
N ALA A 213 -15.10 -35.87 -17.90
CA ALA A 213 -13.79 -35.71 -17.28
C ALA A 213 -13.69 -36.51 -15.97
N LYS A 214 -12.57 -37.22 -15.73
CA LYS A 214 -12.32 -37.92 -14.47
C LYS A 214 -12.27 -36.96 -13.29
N ASP A 215 -11.55 -35.85 -13.47
CA ASP A 215 -11.43 -34.76 -12.50
C ASP A 215 -11.45 -33.44 -13.30
N THR A 216 -12.46 -32.62 -13.08
CA THR A 216 -12.62 -31.33 -13.73
C THR A 216 -11.66 -30.26 -13.19
N THR A 217 -10.97 -30.52 -12.08
CA THR A 217 -9.99 -29.64 -11.43
C THR A 217 -8.54 -30.01 -11.76
N ASP A 218 -8.31 -31.08 -12.53
CA ASP A 218 -6.98 -31.49 -12.95
C ASP A 218 -6.27 -30.39 -13.75
N ALA A 219 -5.00 -30.18 -13.46
CA ALA A 219 -4.11 -29.24 -14.15
C ALA A 219 -4.02 -29.47 -15.67
N PHE A 220 -4.25 -30.69 -16.13
CA PHE A 220 -4.33 -31.04 -17.56
C PHE A 220 -5.34 -30.17 -18.31
N TRP A 221 -6.49 -29.87 -17.70
CA TRP A 221 -7.53 -29.03 -18.28
C TRP A 221 -7.16 -27.57 -18.10
N PHE A 222 -7.00 -26.86 -19.19
CA PHE A 222 -6.76 -25.42 -19.15
C PHE A 222 -7.96 -24.63 -18.54
N SER A 223 -9.17 -25.15 -18.72
CA SER A 223 -10.40 -24.64 -18.13
C SER A 223 -11.39 -25.79 -17.99
N ASN A 224 -12.47 -25.59 -17.19
CA ASN A 224 -13.44 -26.66 -16.93
C ASN A 224 -13.94 -27.33 -18.22
N PRO A 225 -13.62 -28.61 -18.44
CA PRO A 225 -13.97 -29.34 -19.68
C PRO A 225 -15.45 -29.49 -19.88
N ASP A 226 -16.26 -29.54 -18.81
CA ASP A 226 -17.74 -29.68 -18.91
C ASP A 226 -18.40 -28.46 -19.58
N THR A 227 -17.71 -27.31 -19.59
CA THR A 227 -18.17 -26.08 -20.25
C THR A 227 -17.53 -25.88 -21.62
N THR A 228 -16.22 -26.04 -21.70
CA THR A 228 -15.43 -25.71 -22.90
C THR A 228 -15.47 -26.77 -23.97
N LEU A 229 -15.55 -28.05 -23.58
CA LEU A 229 -15.62 -29.20 -24.49
C LEU A 229 -17.01 -29.86 -24.56
N ARG A 230 -18.04 -29.21 -24.00
CA ARG A 230 -19.40 -29.75 -23.99
C ARG A 230 -19.93 -30.07 -25.40
N THR A 231 -19.69 -29.18 -26.37
CA THR A 231 -20.11 -29.34 -27.76
C THR A 231 -19.05 -30.04 -28.63
N ALA A 232 -17.95 -30.50 -28.01
CA ALA A 232 -16.88 -31.16 -28.72
C ALA A 232 -17.17 -32.65 -28.97
N LEU A 233 -16.94 -33.06 -30.19
CA LEU A 233 -16.78 -34.46 -30.57
C LEU A 233 -15.30 -34.78 -30.55
N LEU A 234 -14.84 -35.51 -29.54
CA LEU A 234 -13.43 -35.87 -29.42
C LEU A 234 -13.07 -36.93 -30.47
N VAL A 235 -11.88 -36.79 -31.04
CA VAL A 235 -11.37 -37.68 -32.08
C VAL A 235 -9.91 -38.02 -31.83
N GLY A 236 -9.51 -39.24 -32.18
CA GLY A 236 -8.12 -39.64 -32.16
C GLY A 236 -7.29 -38.96 -33.26
N ARG A 237 -5.96 -38.92 -33.09
CA ARG A 237 -5.01 -38.26 -34.01
C ARG A 237 -5.17 -38.69 -35.47
N THR A 238 -5.25 -39.99 -35.70
CA THR A 238 -5.43 -40.56 -37.03
C THR A 238 -6.77 -40.17 -37.68
N GLY A 239 -7.87 -40.16 -36.92
CA GLY A 239 -9.18 -39.74 -37.38
C GLY A 239 -9.20 -38.25 -37.79
N PHE A 240 -8.58 -37.37 -37.01
CA PHE A 240 -8.50 -35.95 -37.37
C PHE A 240 -7.74 -35.75 -38.68
N LEU A 241 -6.58 -36.39 -38.86
CA LEU A 241 -5.75 -36.27 -40.06
C LEU A 241 -6.40 -36.83 -41.31
N GLN A 242 -7.13 -37.94 -41.19
CA GLN A 242 -7.72 -38.61 -42.35
C GLN A 242 -9.07 -37.99 -42.78
N PHE A 243 -9.86 -37.49 -41.83
CA PHE A 243 -11.23 -37.04 -42.12
C PHE A 243 -11.42 -35.53 -42.04
N ILE A 244 -10.82 -34.86 -41.04
CA ILE A 244 -11.05 -33.44 -40.77
C ILE A 244 -10.10 -32.56 -41.55
N ASP A 245 -8.79 -32.87 -41.50
CA ASP A 245 -7.74 -32.13 -42.22
C ASP A 245 -8.04 -31.96 -43.73
N PRO A 246 -8.45 -33.02 -44.50
CA PRO A 246 -8.83 -32.86 -45.87
C PRO A 246 -10.20 -32.17 -46.11
N MET A 247 -11.10 -32.18 -45.11
CA MET A 247 -12.42 -31.58 -45.22
C MET A 247 -12.35 -30.05 -45.14
N LEU A 248 -11.41 -29.50 -44.42
CA LEU A 248 -11.28 -28.06 -44.16
C LEU A 248 -10.31 -27.40 -45.13
N PRO A 249 -10.66 -26.27 -45.78
CA PRO A 249 -9.74 -25.55 -46.65
C PRO A 249 -8.50 -25.01 -45.95
N ALA A 250 -8.61 -24.74 -44.64
CA ALA A 250 -7.54 -24.29 -43.77
C ALA A 250 -6.86 -25.42 -42.99
N LYS A 251 -7.28 -26.72 -43.24
CA LYS A 251 -6.88 -27.94 -42.55
C LYS A 251 -7.29 -28.04 -41.08
N SER A 252 -7.38 -26.90 -40.37
CA SER A 252 -7.99 -26.78 -39.03
C SER A 252 -8.76 -25.48 -38.93
N GLY A 253 -9.68 -25.36 -37.97
CA GLY A 253 -10.43 -24.14 -37.69
C GLY A 253 -9.76 -23.28 -36.68
N PHE A 254 -9.31 -23.90 -35.58
CA PHE A 254 -8.57 -23.24 -34.50
C PHE A 254 -7.50 -24.18 -33.99
N VAL A 255 -6.38 -23.58 -33.60
CA VAL A 255 -5.26 -24.27 -32.92
C VAL A 255 -4.97 -23.55 -31.63
N ASN A 256 -5.02 -24.26 -30.53
CA ASN A 256 -4.75 -23.76 -29.19
C ASN A 256 -3.55 -24.49 -28.57
N TRP A 257 -2.60 -23.74 -28.06
CA TRP A 257 -1.50 -24.24 -27.24
C TRP A 257 -1.70 -23.74 -25.83
N HIS A 258 -1.91 -24.67 -24.91
CA HIS A 258 -2.06 -24.39 -23.49
C HIS A 258 -0.70 -24.58 -22.82
N ILE A 259 -0.12 -23.50 -22.34
CA ILE A 259 1.20 -23.48 -21.73
C ILE A 259 1.01 -23.26 -20.23
N ILE A 260 1.43 -24.21 -19.42
CA ILE A 260 1.43 -24.12 -17.96
C ILE A 260 2.88 -24.04 -17.52
N LEU A 261 3.22 -22.98 -16.80
CA LEU A 261 4.54 -22.75 -16.25
C LEU A 261 4.54 -23.08 -14.75
N ASP A 262 5.65 -23.66 -14.28
CA ASP A 262 5.87 -23.90 -12.85
C ASP A 262 6.06 -22.58 -12.12
N ASP A 263 5.19 -22.26 -11.16
CA ASP A 263 5.22 -21.04 -10.34
C ASP A 263 5.98 -21.21 -9.02
N ALA A 264 6.51 -22.41 -8.72
CA ALA A 264 7.29 -22.64 -7.50
C ALA A 264 8.52 -21.71 -7.35
N PRO A 265 9.30 -21.39 -8.42
CA PRO A 265 10.40 -20.43 -8.35
C PRO A 265 9.98 -18.97 -8.45
N LEU A 266 8.67 -18.64 -8.43
CA LEU A 266 8.16 -17.29 -8.60
C LEU A 266 8.72 -16.33 -7.54
N ASN A 267 9.31 -15.24 -8.01
CA ASN A 267 9.84 -14.19 -7.14
C ASN A 267 9.25 -12.84 -7.54
N PRO A 268 8.55 -12.15 -6.61
CA PRO A 268 7.93 -10.84 -6.86
C PRO A 268 8.87 -9.78 -7.43
N LYS A 269 10.16 -9.87 -7.11
CA LYS A 269 11.20 -8.97 -7.61
C LYS A 269 11.30 -8.95 -9.15
N TYR A 270 11.01 -10.08 -9.80
CA TYR A 270 11.08 -10.25 -11.25
C TYR A 270 9.71 -10.17 -11.94
N ALA A 271 8.67 -9.69 -11.24
CA ALA A 271 7.32 -9.61 -11.80
C ALA A 271 7.26 -8.74 -13.08
N ALA A 272 8.06 -7.68 -13.14
CA ALA A 272 8.19 -6.86 -14.35
C ALA A 272 8.85 -7.63 -15.50
N ASP A 273 9.87 -8.45 -15.20
CA ASP A 273 10.55 -9.27 -16.19
C ASP A 273 9.61 -10.37 -16.71
N TYR A 274 8.82 -11.01 -15.83
CA TYR A 274 7.79 -11.97 -16.26
C TYR A 274 6.75 -11.31 -17.17
N ALA A 275 6.23 -10.13 -16.83
CA ALA A 275 5.26 -9.41 -17.66
C ALA A 275 5.84 -9.05 -19.03
N ASN A 276 7.07 -8.53 -19.06
CA ASN A 276 7.79 -8.21 -20.31
C ASN A 276 8.06 -9.49 -21.13
N GLY A 277 8.36 -10.61 -20.46
CA GLY A 277 8.60 -11.91 -21.07
C GLY A 277 7.41 -12.43 -21.88
N PHE A 278 6.17 -12.23 -21.39
CA PHE A 278 4.97 -12.55 -22.17
C PHE A 278 4.88 -11.75 -23.48
N GLU A 279 5.21 -10.45 -23.46
CA GLU A 279 5.18 -9.60 -24.66
C GLU A 279 6.31 -9.94 -25.64
N GLN A 280 7.51 -10.18 -25.10
CA GLN A 280 8.69 -10.58 -25.90
C GLN A 280 8.49 -11.97 -26.49
N GLY A 281 8.04 -12.96 -25.71
CA GLY A 281 7.72 -14.30 -26.19
C GLY A 281 6.73 -14.27 -27.33
N MET A 282 5.64 -13.52 -27.19
CA MET A 282 4.68 -13.36 -28.31
C MET A 282 5.26 -12.65 -29.52
N THR A 283 6.18 -11.72 -29.33
CA THR A 283 6.90 -11.07 -30.45
C THR A 283 7.77 -12.08 -31.20
N VAL A 284 8.45 -12.98 -30.50
CA VAL A 284 9.25 -14.05 -31.09
C VAL A 284 8.35 -15.08 -31.77
N VAL A 285 7.27 -15.54 -31.11
CA VAL A 285 6.29 -16.47 -31.70
C VAL A 285 5.69 -15.91 -33.00
N ASN A 286 5.35 -14.63 -33.04
CA ASN A 286 4.80 -14.00 -34.25
C ASN A 286 5.79 -13.87 -35.42
N ARG A 287 7.12 -14.07 -35.22
CA ARG A 287 8.08 -14.11 -36.32
C ARG A 287 7.95 -15.38 -37.17
N TYR A 288 7.69 -16.51 -36.55
CA TYR A 288 7.53 -17.79 -37.24
C TYR A 288 6.07 -18.24 -37.43
N LEU A 289 5.17 -17.76 -36.58
CA LEU A 289 3.71 -17.97 -36.72
C LEU A 289 2.96 -16.61 -36.74
N PRO A 290 3.03 -15.84 -37.83
CA PRO A 290 2.42 -14.51 -37.89
C PRO A 290 0.90 -14.57 -37.79
N GLY A 291 0.33 -13.90 -36.77
CA GLY A 291 -1.09 -13.91 -36.47
C GLY A 291 -1.47 -14.76 -35.25
N ALA A 292 -0.49 -15.38 -34.59
CA ALA A 292 -0.72 -15.98 -33.27
C ALA A 292 -1.08 -14.89 -32.25
N ARG A 293 -2.01 -15.20 -31.37
CA ARG A 293 -2.50 -14.27 -30.35
C ARG A 293 -2.43 -14.93 -28.98
N LEU A 294 -2.11 -14.08 -27.99
CA LEU A 294 -2.25 -14.42 -26.59
C LEU A 294 -3.68 -14.08 -26.18
N ASP A 295 -4.46 -15.07 -25.80
CA ASP A 295 -5.87 -14.88 -25.47
C ASP A 295 -6.08 -14.83 -23.95
N VAL A 296 -5.37 -15.71 -23.21
CA VAL A 296 -5.44 -15.77 -21.76
C VAL A 296 -4.03 -15.79 -21.20
N SER A 297 -3.78 -14.97 -20.21
CA SER A 297 -2.48 -14.92 -19.54
C SER A 297 -2.59 -14.17 -18.19
N PRO A 298 -1.67 -14.35 -17.26
CA PRO A 298 -1.58 -13.56 -16.03
C PRO A 298 -0.97 -12.16 -16.26
N LEU A 299 -0.89 -11.68 -17.50
CA LEU A 299 -0.20 -10.44 -17.87
C LEU A 299 -0.81 -9.22 -17.20
N ASP A 300 -2.15 -9.09 -17.19
CA ASP A 300 -2.82 -7.94 -16.58
C ASP A 300 -2.65 -7.90 -15.05
N PRO A 301 -2.88 -9.00 -14.30
CA PRO A 301 -2.53 -9.08 -12.88
C PRO A 301 -1.07 -8.75 -12.58
N LEU A 302 -0.13 -9.23 -13.39
CA LEU A 302 1.29 -8.91 -13.22
C LEU A 302 1.58 -7.42 -13.44
N LYS A 303 1.00 -6.81 -14.47
CA LYS A 303 1.15 -5.35 -14.73
C LYS A 303 0.54 -4.53 -13.60
N ASP A 304 -0.62 -4.91 -13.10
CA ASP A 304 -1.27 -4.22 -11.97
C ASP A 304 -0.45 -4.38 -10.68
N PHE A 305 0.09 -5.57 -10.43
CA PHE A 305 1.01 -5.80 -9.32
C PHE A 305 2.26 -4.90 -9.43
N VAL A 306 2.96 -4.88 -10.57
CA VAL A 306 4.17 -4.05 -10.79
C VAL A 306 3.87 -2.57 -10.57
N ARG A 307 2.71 -2.09 -11.03
CA ARG A 307 2.26 -0.71 -10.82
C ARG A 307 2.04 -0.40 -9.35
N ARG A 308 1.41 -1.29 -8.60
CA ARG A 308 1.18 -1.14 -7.15
C ARG A 308 2.45 -1.25 -6.34
N GLN A 309 3.32 -2.21 -6.66
CA GLN A 309 4.60 -2.44 -5.99
C GLN A 309 5.49 -1.20 -6.00
N SER A 310 5.64 -0.55 -7.14
CA SER A 310 6.47 0.66 -7.26
C SER A 310 5.93 1.81 -6.39
N GLY A 311 4.63 2.00 -6.35
CA GLY A 311 3.96 2.99 -5.49
C GLY A 311 4.17 2.71 -4.00
N LEU A 312 3.98 1.46 -3.56
CA LEU A 312 4.15 1.04 -2.17
C LEU A 312 5.59 1.23 -1.68
N THR A 313 6.57 0.74 -2.45
CA THR A 313 7.99 0.86 -2.08
C THR A 313 8.40 2.32 -1.91
N LEU A 314 7.96 3.21 -2.80
CA LEU A 314 8.23 4.65 -2.70
C LEU A 314 7.59 5.29 -1.47
N MET A 315 6.36 4.91 -1.15
CA MET A 315 5.68 5.39 0.06
C MET A 315 6.39 4.93 1.32
N LEU A 316 6.70 3.64 1.45
CA LEU A 316 7.42 3.10 2.60
C LEU A 316 8.79 3.76 2.78
N LEU A 317 9.52 4.01 1.69
CA LEU A 317 10.76 4.79 1.73
C LEU A 317 10.50 6.22 2.21
N GLY A 318 9.50 6.90 1.66
CA GLY A 318 9.13 8.26 2.04
C GLY A 318 8.85 8.41 3.54
N PHE A 319 8.12 7.47 4.12
CA PHE A 319 7.82 7.45 5.56
C PHE A 319 9.04 7.07 6.41
N ASN A 320 9.99 6.27 5.89
CA ASN A 320 11.19 5.88 6.60
C ASN A 320 12.29 6.94 6.59
N ILE A 321 12.39 7.78 5.57
CA ILE A 321 13.47 8.78 5.42
C ILE A 321 13.61 9.70 6.65
N PRO A 322 12.54 10.28 7.23
CA PRO A 322 12.66 11.10 8.43
C PRO A 322 13.21 10.34 9.64
N ALA A 323 12.75 9.10 9.86
CA ALA A 323 13.23 8.25 10.94
C ALA A 323 14.72 7.88 10.73
N LEU A 324 15.09 7.60 9.49
CA LEU A 324 16.47 7.30 9.10
C LEU A 324 17.40 8.51 9.30
N ALA A 325 16.99 9.70 8.92
CA ALA A 325 17.74 10.93 9.13
C ALA A 325 17.98 11.19 10.63
N PHE A 326 16.95 10.98 11.46
CA PHE A 326 17.05 11.05 12.90
C PHE A 326 18.04 10.02 13.46
N LEU A 327 17.99 8.79 12.99
CA LEU A 327 18.89 7.72 13.39
C LEU A 327 20.36 8.02 13.03
N LEU A 328 20.61 8.53 11.82
CA LEU A 328 21.95 8.95 11.41
C LEU A 328 22.48 10.09 12.28
N TYR A 329 21.63 11.06 12.63
CA TYR A 329 21.98 12.11 13.58
C TYR A 329 22.31 11.54 14.97
N PHE A 330 21.55 10.57 15.45
CA PHE A 330 21.81 9.88 16.71
C PHE A 330 23.16 9.15 16.72
N LEU A 331 23.47 8.41 15.65
CA LEU A 331 24.76 7.73 15.49
C LEU A 331 25.93 8.73 15.53
N LEU A 332 25.76 9.88 14.87
CA LEU A 332 26.74 10.97 14.92
C LEU A 332 26.93 11.47 16.34
N GLN A 333 25.87 11.67 17.10
CA GLN A 333 25.93 12.14 18.50
C GLN A 333 26.64 11.12 19.41
N ILE A 334 26.32 9.83 19.31
CA ILE A 334 27.01 8.77 20.05
C ILE A 334 28.50 8.75 19.71
N SER A 335 28.83 8.79 18.42
CA SER A 335 30.23 8.83 17.97
C SER A 335 30.98 10.00 18.54
N LEU A 336 30.39 11.22 18.57
CA LEU A 336 30.99 12.39 19.19
C LEU A 336 31.22 12.23 20.71
N ILE A 337 30.26 11.64 21.42
CA ILE A 337 30.38 11.36 22.85
C ILE A 337 31.54 10.37 23.11
N ILE A 338 31.58 9.26 22.36
CA ILE A 338 32.66 8.27 22.51
C ILE A 338 34.02 8.88 22.24
N VAL A 339 34.17 9.66 21.17
CA VAL A 339 35.44 10.32 20.84
C VAL A 339 35.87 11.31 21.92
N ARG A 340 34.95 12.14 22.46
CA ARG A 340 35.26 13.04 23.58
C ARG A 340 35.80 12.30 24.81
N TRP A 341 35.20 11.13 25.12
CA TRP A 341 35.68 10.31 26.22
C TRP A 341 37.04 9.66 25.97
N GLN A 342 37.33 9.37 24.68
CA GLN A 342 38.61 8.81 24.26
C GLN A 342 39.71 9.88 24.03
N GLN A 343 39.37 11.20 24.01
CA GLN A 343 40.30 12.27 23.66
C GLN A 343 41.54 12.27 24.55
N ARG A 344 41.40 12.13 25.89
CA ARG A 344 42.52 12.13 26.85
C ARG A 344 43.45 10.93 26.59
N GLU A 345 42.90 9.75 26.34
CA GLU A 345 43.67 8.55 26.02
C GLU A 345 44.39 8.71 24.67
N THR A 346 43.71 9.24 23.70
CA THR A 346 44.26 9.50 22.35
C THR A 346 45.44 10.51 22.46
N ALA A 347 45.27 11.58 23.20
CA ALA A 347 46.31 12.56 23.42
C ALA A 347 47.53 11.97 24.16
N LEU A 348 47.34 11.07 25.14
CA LEU A 348 48.42 10.35 25.81
C LEU A 348 49.13 9.37 24.86
N LEU A 349 48.41 8.68 23.95
CA LEU A 349 49.02 7.81 22.95
C LEU A 349 49.86 8.61 21.95
N VAL A 350 49.38 9.78 21.52
CA VAL A 350 50.12 10.71 20.65
C VAL A 350 51.40 11.22 21.35
N SER A 351 51.29 11.61 22.61
CA SER A 351 52.47 12.09 23.38
C SER A 351 53.53 11.01 23.61
N ARG A 352 53.14 9.72 23.52
CA ARG A 352 54.04 8.57 23.57
C ARG A 352 54.60 8.14 22.20
N GLY A 353 54.36 8.95 21.14
CA GLY A 353 54.90 8.72 19.80
C GLY A 353 54.02 7.90 18.86
N MET A 354 52.76 7.64 19.19
CA MET A 354 51.84 6.98 18.29
C MET A 354 51.46 7.89 17.11
N THR A 355 51.64 7.42 15.90
CA THR A 355 51.31 8.20 14.68
C THR A 355 49.82 8.29 14.43
N LEU A 356 49.36 9.32 13.69
CA LEU A 356 47.96 9.49 13.29
C LEU A 356 47.40 8.26 12.56
N SER A 357 48.22 7.63 11.70
CA SER A 357 47.82 6.42 10.97
C SER A 357 47.54 5.24 11.90
N ASN A 358 48.32 5.08 12.97
CA ASN A 358 48.11 3.99 13.94
C ASN A 358 46.84 4.26 14.80
N ILE A 359 46.54 5.51 15.13
CA ILE A 359 45.32 5.90 15.85
C ILE A 359 44.09 5.65 14.98
N LEU A 360 44.15 6.05 13.70
CA LEU A 360 43.07 5.77 12.75
C LEU A 360 42.91 4.25 12.53
N GLY A 361 44.01 3.51 12.42
CA GLY A 361 43.97 2.04 12.31
C GLY A 361 43.30 1.40 13.53
N LEU A 362 43.57 1.91 14.75
CA LEU A 362 42.92 1.46 15.98
C LEU A 362 41.42 1.71 15.95
N THR A 363 41.02 2.93 15.56
CA THR A 363 39.59 3.30 15.46
C THR A 363 38.85 2.47 14.38
N LEU A 364 39.46 2.27 13.22
CA LEU A 364 38.91 1.45 12.16
C LEU A 364 38.74 -0.01 12.60
N LEU A 365 39.69 -0.54 13.36
CA LEU A 365 39.62 -1.91 13.88
C LEU A 365 38.51 -2.05 14.95
N GLU A 366 38.36 -1.03 15.81
CA GLU A 366 37.24 -0.98 16.76
C GLU A 366 35.87 -1.03 16.03
N GLU A 367 35.69 -0.19 15.00
CA GLU A 367 34.47 -0.16 14.22
C GLU A 367 34.23 -1.48 13.47
N PHE A 368 35.28 -2.05 12.87
CA PHE A 368 35.19 -3.32 12.18
C PHE A 368 34.71 -4.45 13.10
N LEU A 369 35.22 -4.53 14.33
CA LEU A 369 34.76 -5.52 15.30
C LEU A 369 33.31 -5.28 15.75
N LEU A 370 32.91 -4.02 15.90
CA LEU A 370 31.52 -3.66 16.23
C LEU A 370 30.57 -3.99 15.07
N PHE A 371 31.00 -3.75 13.82
CA PHE A 371 30.21 -4.07 12.63
C PHE A 371 30.08 -5.60 12.43
N LEU A 372 31.14 -6.34 12.70
CA LEU A 372 31.13 -7.81 12.59
C LEU A 372 30.06 -8.47 13.48
N ILE A 373 29.79 -7.88 14.65
CA ILE A 373 28.74 -8.36 15.58
C ILE A 373 27.41 -7.63 15.32
N GLY A 374 27.46 -6.34 15.07
CA GLY A 374 26.31 -5.46 14.96
C GLY A 374 25.46 -5.72 13.71
N ILE A 375 26.08 -6.05 12.57
CA ILE A 375 25.33 -6.31 11.31
C ILE A 375 24.45 -7.55 11.43
N PRO A 376 24.96 -8.75 11.83
CA PRO A 376 24.10 -9.93 11.96
C PRO A 376 22.98 -9.75 12.98
N LEU A 377 23.27 -9.13 14.13
CA LEU A 377 22.26 -8.83 15.14
C LEU A 377 21.25 -7.80 14.64
N GLY A 378 21.69 -6.80 13.88
CA GLY A 378 20.84 -5.80 13.25
C GLY A 378 19.91 -6.42 12.19
N ILE A 379 20.41 -7.30 11.36
CA ILE A 379 19.59 -8.05 10.38
C ILE A 379 18.53 -8.89 11.12
N GLY A 380 18.92 -9.61 12.18
CA GLY A 380 17.96 -10.36 13.01
C GLY A 380 16.89 -9.46 13.65
N LEU A 381 17.29 -8.30 14.17
CA LEU A 381 16.34 -7.31 14.67
C LEU A 381 15.44 -6.78 13.55
N GLY A 382 15.97 -6.53 12.36
CA GLY A 382 15.21 -6.08 11.20
C GLY A 382 14.11 -7.06 10.79
N MET A 383 14.41 -8.36 10.83
CA MET A 383 13.41 -9.42 10.60
C MET A 383 12.31 -9.40 11.68
N LEU A 384 12.68 -9.27 12.96
CA LEU A 384 11.71 -9.18 14.05
C LEU A 384 10.83 -7.93 13.94
N LEU A 385 11.41 -6.79 13.57
CA LEU A 385 10.66 -5.55 13.34
C LEU A 385 9.71 -5.68 12.14
N ALA A 386 10.13 -6.33 11.06
CA ALA A 386 9.29 -6.58 9.90
C ALA A 386 8.09 -7.49 10.24
N LEU A 387 8.28 -8.52 11.07
CA LEU A 387 7.19 -9.34 11.59
C LEU A 387 6.22 -8.51 12.44
N GLY A 388 6.75 -7.65 13.33
CA GLY A 388 5.95 -6.73 14.13
C GLY A 388 5.16 -5.71 13.28
N MET A 389 5.76 -5.22 12.19
CA MET A 389 5.05 -4.35 11.23
C MET A 389 3.85 -5.04 10.60
N GLY A 390 3.95 -6.33 10.31
CA GLY A 390 2.85 -7.13 9.75
C GLY A 390 1.63 -7.28 10.68
N GLN A 391 1.82 -7.11 11.97
CA GLN A 391 0.75 -7.21 12.97
C GLN A 391 0.08 -5.85 13.27
N THR A 392 0.51 -4.77 12.64
CA THR A 392 -0.10 -3.45 12.89
C THR A 392 -1.46 -3.31 12.22
N SER A 393 -2.44 -2.77 12.94
CA SER A 393 -3.75 -2.37 12.40
C SER A 393 -3.88 -0.85 12.24
N SER A 394 -3.26 -0.10 13.15
CA SER A 394 -3.13 1.35 13.14
C SER A 394 -1.84 1.74 13.89
N PHE A 395 -1.57 3.04 14.06
CA PHE A 395 -0.37 3.51 14.76
C PHE A 395 -0.29 3.00 16.19
N LEU A 396 0.74 2.21 16.51
CA LEU A 396 0.96 1.53 17.80
C LEU A 396 -0.19 0.59 18.23
N ALA A 397 -1.09 0.23 17.33
CA ALA A 397 -2.12 -0.76 17.56
C ALA A 397 -1.76 -2.05 16.81
N PHE A 398 -1.69 -3.17 17.55
CA PHE A 398 -1.29 -4.47 17.02
C PHE A 398 -2.45 -5.45 17.12
N VAL A 399 -2.64 -6.28 16.09
CA VAL A 399 -3.66 -7.32 16.00
C VAL A 399 -2.96 -8.63 15.63
N ASP A 400 -3.41 -9.73 16.21
CA ASP A 400 -2.90 -11.04 15.85
C ASP A 400 -3.33 -11.42 14.43
N ARG A 401 -2.35 -11.48 13.53
CA ARG A 401 -2.51 -11.86 12.12
C ARG A 401 -1.51 -12.96 11.77
N PRO A 402 -1.79 -13.75 10.72
CA PRO A 402 -0.81 -14.71 10.20
C PRO A 402 0.53 -14.04 9.95
N SER A 403 1.61 -14.66 10.38
CA SER A 403 2.96 -14.12 10.25
C SER A 403 3.34 -13.96 8.77
N LEU A 404 3.88 -12.81 8.40
CA LEU A 404 4.37 -12.58 7.04
C LEU A 404 5.54 -13.51 6.71
N PRO A 405 5.65 -14.01 5.45
CA PRO A 405 6.74 -14.87 5.00
C PRO A 405 8.02 -14.05 4.78
N VAL A 406 8.66 -13.60 5.87
CA VAL A 406 9.91 -12.84 5.83
C VAL A 406 11.07 -13.76 5.45
N SER A 407 11.86 -13.40 4.43
CA SER A 407 13.02 -14.17 3.98
C SER A 407 14.30 -13.31 3.94
N ILE A 408 15.46 -13.97 4.12
CA ILE A 408 16.78 -13.30 4.13
C ILE A 408 17.19 -12.82 2.72
N GLN A 409 16.54 -13.30 1.66
CA GLN A 409 16.95 -13.06 0.27
C GLN A 409 16.89 -11.60 -0.20
N GLY A 410 16.33 -10.70 0.61
CA GLY A 410 16.07 -9.30 0.25
C GLY A 410 16.91 -8.26 0.93
N ILE A 411 18.11 -8.57 1.33
CA ILE A 411 18.99 -7.59 1.97
C ILE A 411 19.51 -6.60 0.93
N ASP A 412 19.18 -5.33 1.09
CA ASP A 412 19.81 -4.25 0.34
C ASP A 412 21.14 -3.85 1.01
N PHE A 413 22.23 -4.45 0.51
CA PHE A 413 23.57 -4.17 1.00
C PHE A 413 24.01 -2.72 0.74
N THR A 414 23.44 -2.03 -0.23
CA THR A 414 23.80 -0.64 -0.57
C THR A 414 23.36 0.32 0.54
N LEU A 415 22.14 0.17 1.05
CA LEU A 415 21.63 0.96 2.17
C LEU A 415 22.42 0.69 3.45
N ILE A 416 22.74 -0.57 3.75
CA ILE A 416 23.58 -0.95 4.88
C ILE A 416 24.96 -0.30 4.75
N ALA A 417 25.59 -0.38 3.58
CA ALA A 417 26.92 0.20 3.32
C ALA A 417 26.92 1.73 3.49
N VAL A 418 25.86 2.42 3.05
CA VAL A 418 25.68 3.86 3.24
C VAL A 418 25.58 4.21 4.74
N ALA A 419 24.77 3.49 5.52
CA ALA A 419 24.62 3.73 6.95
C ALA A 419 25.93 3.52 7.71
N LEU A 420 26.63 2.41 7.41
CA LEU A 420 27.93 2.11 8.02
C LEU A 420 28.99 3.12 7.60
N GLY A 421 28.97 3.57 6.34
CA GLY A 421 29.83 4.64 5.84
C GLY A 421 29.63 5.97 6.60
N VAL A 422 28.38 6.35 6.83
CA VAL A 422 28.05 7.54 7.63
C VAL A 422 28.51 7.37 9.09
N ALA A 423 28.27 6.22 9.72
CA ALA A 423 28.74 5.93 11.08
C ALA A 423 30.27 6.01 11.18
N LEU A 424 30.96 5.45 10.21
CA LEU A 424 32.42 5.48 10.12
C LEU A 424 32.94 6.91 9.96
N LEU A 425 32.39 7.69 9.05
CA LEU A 425 32.78 9.09 8.82
C LEU A 425 32.52 9.96 10.06
N ALA A 426 31.38 9.72 10.75
CA ALA A 426 31.03 10.40 11.99
C ALA A 426 32.07 10.19 13.11
N ARG A 427 32.82 9.08 13.08
CA ARG A 427 33.85 8.76 14.07
C ARG A 427 35.24 9.17 13.63
N ILE A 428 35.58 9.02 12.36
CA ILE A 428 36.91 9.37 11.83
C ILE A 428 37.18 10.86 11.95
N GLY A 429 36.24 11.72 11.59
CA GLY A 429 36.42 13.17 11.63
C GLY A 429 36.82 13.70 13.00
N PRO A 430 36.00 13.45 14.05
CA PRO A 430 36.39 13.89 15.43
C PRO A 430 37.65 13.23 15.97
N THR A 431 37.93 11.97 15.57
CA THR A 431 39.18 11.28 15.98
C THR A 431 40.43 11.96 15.39
N ILE A 432 40.38 12.38 14.13
CA ILE A 432 41.48 13.15 13.48
C ILE A 432 41.69 14.47 14.24
N GLN A 433 40.59 15.16 14.58
CA GLN A 433 40.66 16.40 15.34
C GLN A 433 41.29 16.18 16.73
N ALA A 434 40.84 15.15 17.46
CA ALA A 434 41.40 14.80 18.78
C ALA A 434 42.86 14.41 18.70
N ALA A 435 43.31 13.70 17.68
CA ALA A 435 44.69 13.27 17.50
C ALA A 435 45.65 14.43 17.14
N ARG A 436 45.11 15.55 16.61
CA ARG A 436 45.91 16.76 16.32
C ARG A 436 46.07 17.74 17.52
N GLN A 437 45.25 17.56 18.56
CA GLN A 437 45.30 18.43 19.76
C GLN A 437 46.37 17.95 20.73
N SER A 438 47.12 18.91 21.32
CA SER A 438 48.07 18.62 22.40
C SER A 438 47.35 18.46 23.75
N VAL A 439 47.96 17.71 24.70
CA VAL A 439 47.44 17.53 26.07
C VAL A 439 47.25 18.89 26.78
N VAL A 440 48.13 19.87 26.51
CA VAL A 440 48.07 21.23 27.09
C VAL A 440 46.91 22.04 26.51
N GLU A 441 46.64 21.91 25.19
CA GLU A 441 45.48 22.58 24.56
C GLU A 441 44.18 22.03 25.09
N GLN A 442 44.10 20.71 25.26
CA GLN A 442 42.95 20.03 25.82
C GLN A 442 42.65 20.49 27.28
N ALA A 443 43.66 20.61 28.11
CA ALA A 443 43.50 21.13 29.48
C ALA A 443 43.05 22.60 29.50
N ARG A 444 43.50 23.40 28.54
CA ARG A 444 43.07 24.82 28.38
C ARG A 444 41.65 24.93 27.82
N GLU A 445 41.25 24.06 26.92
CA GLU A 445 39.87 24.05 26.39
C GLU A 445 38.85 23.61 27.44
N GLY A 446 39.19 22.66 28.33
CA GLY A 446 38.34 22.25 29.46
C GLY A 446 38.10 23.37 30.49
N ALA A 447 38.97 24.36 30.56
CA ALA A 447 38.85 25.54 31.46
C ALA A 447 38.08 26.72 30.83
N ARG A 448 37.79 26.69 29.51
CA ARG A 448 37.04 27.74 28.81
C ARG A 448 35.54 27.47 28.86
N PRO A 449 34.67 28.51 28.96
CA PRO A 449 33.23 28.32 28.82
C PRO A 449 32.91 27.74 27.46
N LEU A 450 31.94 26.77 27.42
CA LEU A 450 31.49 26.12 26.21
C LEU A 450 31.04 27.17 25.19
N ARG A 451 31.65 27.18 24.03
CA ARG A 451 31.24 28.05 22.94
C ARG A 451 29.96 27.49 22.28
N ALA A 452 29.09 28.39 21.82
CA ALA A 452 27.91 28.01 21.07
C ALA A 452 28.28 27.10 19.87
N PRO A 453 27.45 26.08 19.53
CA PRO A 453 27.69 25.17 18.40
C PRO A 453 27.98 25.95 17.12
N PHE A 454 28.74 25.34 16.19
CA PHE A 454 29.08 25.95 14.90
C PHE A 454 27.86 26.44 14.12
N TRP A 455 26.81 25.59 14.05
CA TRP A 455 25.58 25.91 13.32
C TRP A 455 24.88 27.17 13.89
N GLN A 456 24.92 27.37 15.19
CA GLN A 456 24.32 28.54 15.84
C GLN A 456 25.16 29.82 15.59
N ARG A 457 26.50 29.71 15.55
CA ARG A 457 27.40 30.82 15.25
C ARG A 457 27.38 31.22 13.77
N ALA A 458 27.23 30.25 12.88
CA ALA A 458 27.13 30.43 11.42
C ALA A 458 25.72 30.74 10.95
N TYR A 459 24.73 30.88 11.85
CA TYR A 459 23.32 31.12 11.52
C TYR A 459 22.73 30.09 10.53
N LEU A 460 23.22 28.83 10.57
CA LEU A 460 22.73 27.78 9.70
C LEU A 460 21.27 27.40 9.97
N ASP A 461 20.79 27.62 11.20
CA ASP A 461 19.40 27.47 11.60
C ASP A 461 18.45 28.40 10.81
N PHE A 462 18.82 29.66 10.62
CA PHE A 462 18.09 30.60 9.78
C PHE A 462 18.28 30.30 8.28
N LEU A 463 19.48 29.86 7.89
CA LEU A 463 19.71 29.47 6.48
C LEU A 463 18.82 28.27 6.08
N LEU A 464 18.51 27.36 7.02
CA LEU A 464 17.67 26.18 6.79
C LEU A 464 16.19 26.55 6.54
N VAL A 465 15.76 27.76 6.93
CA VAL A 465 14.41 28.26 6.61
C VAL A 465 14.21 28.37 5.10
N LEU A 466 15.25 28.76 4.34
CA LEU A 466 15.14 28.93 2.89
C LEU A 466 14.79 27.64 2.14
N PRO A 467 15.53 26.52 2.31
CA PRO A 467 15.14 25.28 1.67
C PRO A 467 13.80 24.73 2.20
N THR A 468 13.49 24.89 3.48
CA THR A 468 12.21 24.46 4.05
C THR A 468 11.04 25.22 3.43
N TYR A 469 11.16 26.54 3.28
CA TYR A 469 10.13 27.37 2.63
C TYR A 469 10.02 27.06 1.13
N TYR A 470 11.14 26.88 0.44
CA TYR A 470 11.15 26.49 -0.96
C TYR A 470 10.40 25.18 -1.20
N VAL A 471 10.68 24.16 -0.39
CA VAL A 471 10.03 22.87 -0.47
C VAL A 471 8.53 22.96 -0.19
N TYR A 472 8.13 23.76 0.81
CA TYR A 472 6.73 24.01 1.11
C TYR A 472 6.00 24.68 -0.07
N GLN A 473 6.62 25.68 -0.72
CA GLN A 473 6.06 26.32 -1.91
C GLN A 473 5.93 25.33 -3.08
N GLN A 474 6.91 24.46 -3.26
CA GLN A 474 6.85 23.40 -4.30
C GLN A 474 5.70 22.42 -4.03
N LEU A 475 5.45 22.06 -2.75
CA LEU A 475 4.31 21.22 -2.37
C LEU A 475 2.96 21.89 -2.65
N LEU A 476 2.85 23.20 -2.40
CA LEU A 476 1.63 23.98 -2.72
C LEU A 476 1.36 24.02 -4.22
N VAL A 477 2.40 24.12 -5.05
CA VAL A 477 2.27 24.15 -6.52
C VAL A 477 1.94 22.76 -7.08
N LYS A 478 2.60 21.72 -6.57
CA LYS A 478 2.41 20.33 -7.03
C LYS A 478 1.13 19.67 -6.47
N GLY A 479 0.60 20.15 -5.36
CA GLY A 479 -0.65 19.68 -4.73
C GLY A 479 -0.54 18.36 -3.97
N THR A 480 0.33 17.43 -4.40
CA THR A 480 0.56 16.14 -3.74
C THR A 480 2.02 15.68 -3.88
N LEU A 481 2.48 14.84 -2.95
CA LEU A 481 3.81 14.18 -3.03
C LEU A 481 3.84 13.06 -4.08
N ALA A 482 2.69 12.55 -4.47
CA ALA A 482 2.53 11.34 -5.26
C ALA A 482 1.71 11.56 -6.55
N GLU A 483 1.51 12.79 -7.01
CA GLU A 483 0.94 12.97 -8.33
C GLU A 483 1.89 12.40 -9.38
N GLY A 484 1.51 11.22 -9.89
CA GLY A 484 1.99 10.78 -11.18
C GLY A 484 1.66 11.88 -12.18
N VAL A 485 2.68 12.58 -12.68
CA VAL A 485 2.52 13.64 -13.68
C VAL A 485 1.85 13.01 -14.88
N THR A 486 0.53 13.14 -14.97
CA THR A 486 -0.13 13.10 -16.26
C THR A 486 0.44 14.29 -17.02
N ASN A 487 1.35 14.00 -17.92
CA ASN A 487 1.87 15.01 -18.83
C ASN A 487 0.66 15.60 -19.57
N ARG A 488 0.18 16.76 -19.10
CA ARG A 488 -0.95 17.50 -19.70
C ARG A 488 -0.73 17.79 -21.20
N ILE A 489 0.49 17.62 -21.70
CA ILE A 489 0.88 17.88 -23.08
C ILE A 489 0.72 16.64 -23.98
N THR A 490 0.83 15.42 -23.47
CA THR A 490 0.85 14.21 -24.32
C THR A 490 -0.24 13.19 -24.05
N GLY A 491 -1.04 13.34 -22.99
CA GLY A 491 -2.12 12.39 -22.64
C GLY A 491 -1.64 10.96 -22.35
N ARG A 492 -0.32 10.74 -22.24
CA ARG A 492 0.27 9.45 -21.89
C ARG A 492 0.39 9.33 -20.38
N ILE A 493 -0.12 8.24 -19.86
CA ILE A 493 0.14 7.82 -18.47
C ILE A 493 1.63 7.50 -18.41
N ALA A 494 2.37 8.23 -17.58
CA ALA A 494 3.79 7.96 -17.36
C ALA A 494 3.94 6.56 -16.76
N SER A 495 4.92 5.79 -17.27
CA SER A 495 5.23 4.47 -16.72
C SER A 495 5.66 4.57 -15.25
N ALA A 496 5.49 3.50 -14.47
CA ALA A 496 5.86 3.48 -13.05
C ALA A 496 7.34 3.84 -12.82
N ASP A 497 8.22 3.49 -13.76
CA ASP A 497 9.65 3.86 -13.74
C ASP A 497 9.89 5.36 -13.94
N GLU A 498 9.09 6.05 -14.77
CA GLU A 498 9.18 7.50 -14.94
C GLU A 498 8.71 8.25 -13.68
N ASN A 499 7.68 7.74 -12.99
CA ASN A 499 7.20 8.29 -11.73
C ASN A 499 8.20 8.08 -10.58
N ALA A 500 8.83 6.90 -10.50
CA ALA A 500 9.89 6.63 -9.55
C ALA A 500 11.10 7.54 -9.76
N THR A 501 11.53 7.74 -11.00
CA THR A 501 12.66 8.61 -11.35
C THR A 501 12.36 10.08 -11.01
N GLN A 502 11.11 10.53 -11.11
CA GLN A 502 10.73 11.90 -10.78
C GLN A 502 10.66 12.17 -9.27
N LEU A 503 10.27 11.21 -8.43
CA LEU A 503 10.35 11.33 -6.97
C LEU A 503 11.81 11.41 -6.47
N PHE A 504 12.72 10.71 -7.15
CA PHE A 504 14.16 10.82 -6.89
C PHE A 504 14.80 12.09 -7.48
N GLN A 505 14.14 12.77 -8.44
CA GLN A 505 14.60 14.06 -8.93
C GLN A 505 14.46 15.17 -7.89
N ASP A 506 13.47 15.08 -6.96
CA ASP A 506 13.29 16.04 -5.88
C ASP A 506 13.25 15.37 -4.49
N PRO A 507 14.33 14.75 -4.01
CA PRO A 507 14.34 14.05 -2.72
C PRO A 507 14.05 15.00 -1.54
N LEU A 508 14.19 16.30 -1.74
CA LEU A 508 13.87 17.32 -0.74
C LEU A 508 12.38 17.39 -0.42
N LEU A 509 11.48 17.04 -1.36
CA LEU A 509 10.04 17.05 -1.14
C LEU A 509 9.62 16.01 -0.07
N VAL A 510 10.20 14.82 -0.15
CA VAL A 510 9.95 13.75 0.81
C VAL A 510 10.52 14.10 2.20
N LEU A 511 11.63 14.84 2.24
CA LEU A 511 12.25 15.33 3.47
C LEU A 511 11.53 16.55 4.09
N ALA A 512 10.53 17.13 3.45
CA ALA A 512 9.88 18.37 3.87
C ALA A 512 9.44 18.38 5.35
N PRO A 513 8.70 17.39 5.88
CA PRO A 513 8.31 17.38 7.30
C PRO A 513 9.51 17.29 8.24
N ALA A 514 10.52 16.48 7.90
CA ALA A 514 11.74 16.33 8.70
C ALA A 514 12.59 17.62 8.71
N LEU A 515 12.71 18.29 7.56
CA LEU A 515 13.38 19.59 7.44
C LEU A 515 12.66 20.67 8.27
N PHE A 516 11.33 20.68 8.25
CA PHE A 516 10.54 21.63 9.04
C PHE A 516 10.72 21.36 10.53
N ILE A 517 10.59 20.11 10.99
CA ILE A 517 10.82 19.73 12.39
C ILE A 517 12.23 20.15 12.83
N LEU A 518 13.25 19.86 12.04
CA LEU A 518 14.63 20.21 12.35
C LEU A 518 14.82 21.73 12.40
N CYS A 519 14.32 22.47 11.42
CA CYS A 519 14.43 23.93 11.32
C CYS A 519 13.84 24.62 12.56
N ILE A 520 12.57 24.31 12.89
CA ILE A 520 11.90 24.94 14.03
C ILE A 520 12.53 24.49 15.35
N THR A 521 12.98 23.23 15.44
CA THR A 521 13.73 22.76 16.64
C THR A 521 15.01 23.55 16.84
N LEU A 522 15.81 23.77 15.80
CA LEU A 522 17.04 24.56 15.91
C LEU A 522 16.78 26.03 16.32
N ILE A 523 15.71 26.64 15.80
CA ILE A 523 15.26 27.97 16.18
C ILE A 523 14.83 28.00 17.66
N SER A 524 14.06 26.98 18.11
CA SER A 524 13.60 26.89 19.51
C SER A 524 14.76 26.78 20.49
N MET A 525 15.91 26.18 20.06
CA MET A 525 17.12 26.13 20.88
C MET A 525 17.72 27.50 21.16
N ARG A 526 17.51 28.53 20.34
CA ARG A 526 17.92 29.91 20.63
C ARG A 526 17.05 30.59 21.70
N VAL A 527 15.77 30.20 21.75
CA VAL A 527 14.81 30.75 22.71
C VAL A 527 15.01 30.14 24.10
N PHE A 528 15.46 28.88 24.16
CA PHE A 528 15.65 28.14 25.41
C PHE A 528 16.50 28.88 26.48
N PRO A 529 17.71 29.43 26.19
CA PRO A 529 18.48 30.16 27.18
C PRO A 529 17.79 31.42 27.72
N TRP A 530 17.02 32.12 26.87
CA TRP A 530 16.27 33.31 27.28
C TRP A 530 15.11 32.96 28.23
N MET A 531 14.41 31.89 27.92
CA MET A 531 13.36 31.35 28.78
C MET A 531 13.92 30.94 30.16
N LEU A 532 15.07 30.27 30.18
CA LEU A 532 15.72 29.89 31.44
C LEU A 532 16.15 31.12 32.27
N GLN A 533 16.64 32.18 31.64
CA GLN A 533 16.95 33.42 32.33
C GLN A 533 15.72 34.10 32.97
N LEU A 534 14.57 34.04 32.24
CA LEU A 534 13.31 34.54 32.77
C LEU A 534 12.83 33.71 33.97
N PHE A 535 12.94 32.38 33.89
CA PHE A 535 12.56 31.48 34.98
C PHE A 535 13.51 31.62 36.19
N ASP A 536 14.82 31.86 35.99
CA ASP A 536 15.76 32.11 37.05
C ASP A 536 15.41 33.42 37.79
N LEU A 537 15.01 34.47 37.09
CA LEU A 537 14.55 35.73 37.67
C LEU A 537 13.30 35.54 38.56
N ILE A 538 12.36 34.70 38.11
CA ILE A 538 11.15 34.35 38.85
C ILE A 538 11.51 33.52 40.08
N ALA A 539 12.32 32.46 39.90
CA ALA A 539 12.75 31.57 40.96
C ALA A 539 13.56 32.25 42.07
N ALA A 540 14.30 33.32 41.74
CA ALA A 540 15.03 34.12 42.70
C ALA A 540 14.13 34.76 43.79
N ARG A 541 12.79 34.84 43.50
CA ARG A 541 11.78 35.33 44.45
C ARG A 541 11.13 34.24 45.28
N THR A 542 11.42 32.98 45.03
CA THR A 542 10.81 31.81 45.69
C THR A 542 11.77 31.27 46.79
N PRO A 543 11.24 30.72 47.89
CA PRO A 543 12.11 30.17 48.98
C PRO A 543 12.67 28.76 48.64
N TRP A 544 12.49 28.26 47.44
CA TRP A 544 12.87 26.91 47.03
C TRP A 544 14.33 26.86 46.53
N LEU A 545 15.27 26.63 47.45
CA LEU A 545 16.69 26.58 47.16
C LEU A 545 17.06 25.59 46.04
N THR A 546 16.43 24.38 45.99
CA THR A 546 16.70 23.34 45.01
C THR A 546 16.25 23.75 43.59
N LEU A 547 15.11 24.44 43.47
CA LEU A 547 14.62 24.95 42.19
C LEU A 547 15.54 26.10 41.69
N HIS A 548 15.89 27.01 42.55
CA HIS A 548 16.77 28.10 42.17
C HIS A 548 18.17 27.59 41.74
N LEU A 549 18.74 26.62 42.43
CA LEU A 549 20.02 26.01 42.05
C LEU A 549 19.91 25.25 40.71
N ALA A 550 18.77 24.54 40.44
CA ALA A 550 18.55 23.84 39.19
C ALA A 550 18.45 24.81 38.00
N LEU A 551 17.65 25.88 38.11
CA LEU A 551 17.46 26.87 37.04
C LEU A 551 18.76 27.67 36.79
N ARG A 552 19.48 28.05 37.83
CA ARG A 552 20.77 28.73 37.72
C ARG A 552 21.84 27.86 37.06
N GLN A 553 21.84 26.55 37.34
CA GLN A 553 22.72 25.59 36.69
C GLN A 553 22.36 25.42 35.19
N LEU A 554 21.09 25.28 34.89
CA LEU A 554 20.60 25.20 33.49
C LEU A 554 20.95 26.48 32.71
N GLY A 555 20.73 27.67 33.30
CA GLY A 555 21.04 28.96 32.68
C GLY A 555 22.52 29.14 32.40
N ARG A 556 23.40 28.76 33.39
CA ARG A 556 24.85 28.90 33.29
C ARG A 556 25.52 27.93 32.32
N SER A 557 24.97 26.71 32.18
CA SER A 557 25.50 25.63 31.35
C SER A 557 24.56 25.24 30.21
N SER A 558 23.68 26.14 29.75
CA SER A 558 22.66 25.87 28.73
C SER A 558 23.18 25.20 27.46
N GLN A 559 24.43 25.55 27.06
CA GLN A 559 25.05 24.99 25.86
C GLN A 559 25.38 23.48 25.97
N SER A 560 25.54 22.93 27.18
CA SER A 560 25.79 21.51 27.38
C SER A 560 24.54 20.67 27.15
N TYR A 561 23.34 21.26 27.28
CA TYR A 561 22.06 20.59 27.14
C TYR A 561 21.45 20.69 25.72
N VAL A 562 22.07 21.45 24.81
CA VAL A 562 21.55 21.65 23.44
C VAL A 562 21.35 20.34 22.70
N ASN A 563 22.34 19.45 22.72
CA ASN A 563 22.27 18.18 21.97
C ASN A 563 21.22 17.20 22.52
N PRO A 564 21.16 16.93 23.86
CA PRO A 564 20.11 16.02 24.36
C PRO A 564 18.72 16.63 24.22
N LEU A 565 18.57 17.94 24.40
CA LEU A 565 17.30 18.63 24.25
C LEU A 565 16.80 18.57 22.79
N LEU A 566 17.71 18.75 21.82
CA LEU A 566 17.39 18.62 20.40
C LEU A 566 16.85 17.21 20.08
N LEU A 567 17.49 16.15 20.61
CA LEU A 567 17.03 14.78 20.43
C LEU A 567 15.62 14.55 21.01
N VAL A 568 15.35 15.07 22.21
CA VAL A 568 14.05 14.96 22.87
C VAL A 568 12.98 15.67 22.04
N ILE A 569 13.23 16.91 21.60
CA ILE A 569 12.26 17.68 20.81
C ILE A 569 11.97 17.00 19.47
N VAL A 570 13.02 16.58 18.74
CA VAL A 570 12.84 15.95 17.43
C VAL A 570 12.11 14.61 17.55
N ALA A 571 12.49 13.76 18.54
CA ALA A 571 11.83 12.48 18.75
C ALA A 571 10.34 12.64 19.05
N LEU A 572 9.99 13.59 19.92
CA LEU A 572 8.60 13.81 20.29
C LEU A 572 7.81 14.51 19.16
N ALA A 573 8.41 15.50 18.48
CA ALA A 573 7.79 16.14 17.32
C ALA A 573 7.50 15.12 16.21
N MET A 574 8.44 14.22 15.94
CA MET A 574 8.26 13.12 15.02
C MET A 574 7.13 12.19 15.45
N GLY A 575 7.07 11.83 16.75
CA GLY A 575 6.04 10.97 17.30
C GLY A 575 4.64 11.57 17.19
N VAL A 576 4.48 12.83 17.53
CA VAL A 576 3.22 13.55 17.43
C VAL A 576 2.80 13.73 15.96
N TYR A 577 3.75 14.05 15.09
CA TYR A 577 3.50 14.14 13.65
C TYR A 577 3.02 12.81 13.09
N THR A 578 3.73 11.72 13.36
CA THR A 578 3.36 10.39 12.85
C THR A 578 2.03 9.89 13.40
N ARG A 579 1.73 10.19 14.68
CA ARG A 579 0.44 9.86 15.29
C ARG A 579 -0.72 10.62 14.62
N SER A 580 -0.59 11.94 14.49
CA SER A 580 -1.61 12.79 13.86
C SER A 580 -1.80 12.43 12.38
N MET A 581 -0.73 12.10 11.68
CA MET A 581 -0.77 11.64 10.30
C MET A 581 -1.52 10.30 10.19
N ALA A 582 -1.22 9.36 11.07
CA ALA A 582 -1.88 8.05 11.10
C ALA A 582 -3.38 8.19 11.35
N GLU A 583 -3.78 9.00 12.32
CA GLU A 583 -5.20 9.28 12.61
C GLU A 583 -5.90 9.93 11.42
N SER A 584 -5.23 10.89 10.76
CA SER A 584 -5.76 11.54 9.57
C SER A 584 -5.97 10.55 8.41
N LEU A 585 -5.03 9.62 8.21
CA LEU A 585 -5.15 8.58 7.18
C LEU A 585 -6.24 7.55 7.52
N ASP A 586 -6.41 7.21 8.80
CA ASP A 586 -7.48 6.32 9.26
C ASP A 586 -8.85 6.94 9.03
N GLN A 587 -9.01 8.20 9.44
CA GLN A 587 -10.27 8.93 9.23
C GLN A 587 -10.55 9.14 7.74
N TRP A 588 -9.52 9.48 6.96
CA TRP A 588 -9.66 9.68 5.52
C TRP A 588 -10.09 8.42 4.77
N LEU A 589 -9.62 7.24 5.16
CA LEU A 589 -10.09 5.98 4.60
C LEU A 589 -11.59 5.77 4.88
N ILE A 590 -12.03 6.03 6.11
CA ILE A 590 -13.45 5.96 6.49
C ILE A 590 -14.26 6.95 5.62
N ASP A 591 -13.78 8.17 5.51
CA ASP A 591 -14.41 9.23 4.72
C ASP A 591 -14.50 8.85 3.23
N GLN A 592 -13.46 8.23 2.65
CA GLN A 592 -13.48 7.75 1.26
C GLN A 592 -14.52 6.66 1.03
N VAL A 593 -14.63 5.69 1.94
CA VAL A 593 -15.61 4.61 1.81
C VAL A 593 -17.03 5.18 1.90
N TYR A 594 -17.28 6.03 2.87
CA TYR A 594 -18.60 6.68 2.99
C TYR A 594 -18.91 7.62 1.83
N TYR A 595 -17.91 8.33 1.30
CA TYR A 595 -18.08 9.16 0.11
C TYR A 595 -18.48 8.34 -1.12
N ARG A 596 -17.86 7.19 -1.31
CA ARG A 596 -18.11 6.27 -2.43
C ARG A 596 -19.46 5.56 -2.34
N ILE A 597 -19.94 5.27 -1.12
CA ILE A 597 -21.19 4.51 -0.88
C ILE A 597 -22.37 5.44 -0.62
N GLY A 598 -22.16 6.55 0.10
CA GLY A 598 -23.13 7.57 0.45
C GLY A 598 -23.87 7.34 1.76
N ALA A 599 -24.00 6.11 2.23
CA ALA A 599 -24.70 5.70 3.46
C ALA A 599 -24.03 4.48 4.10
N ASP A 600 -24.60 3.94 5.21
CA ASP A 600 -24.10 2.70 5.81
C ASP A 600 -24.25 1.49 4.87
N VAL A 601 -25.41 1.37 4.23
CA VAL A 601 -25.72 0.31 3.25
C VAL A 601 -26.45 0.91 2.07
N SER A 602 -26.11 0.48 0.85
CA SER A 602 -26.85 0.86 -0.36
C SER A 602 -26.98 -0.32 -1.32
N PHE A 603 -28.10 -0.41 -2.01
CA PHE A 603 -28.36 -1.42 -3.04
C PHE A 603 -29.47 -0.96 -3.98
N LEU A 604 -29.55 -1.56 -5.17
CA LEU A 604 -30.65 -1.42 -6.11
C LEU A 604 -31.54 -2.65 -5.97
N PRO A 605 -32.79 -2.52 -5.54
CA PRO A 605 -33.71 -3.66 -5.46
C PRO A 605 -34.14 -4.10 -6.88
N TYR A 606 -33.97 -5.37 -7.19
CA TYR A 606 -34.38 -5.98 -8.44
C TYR A 606 -35.38 -7.11 -8.18
N VAL A 607 -36.47 -7.13 -8.93
CA VAL A 607 -37.45 -8.21 -8.86
C VAL A 607 -37.05 -9.25 -9.89
N GLU A 608 -36.76 -10.48 -9.46
CA GLU A 608 -36.50 -11.60 -10.36
C GLU A 608 -37.79 -12.01 -11.06
N THR A 609 -37.95 -11.64 -12.32
CA THR A 609 -39.07 -12.11 -13.14
C THR A 609 -38.74 -13.48 -13.72
N SER A 610 -39.46 -14.52 -13.33
CA SER A 610 -39.36 -15.85 -13.98
C SER A 610 -39.73 -15.72 -15.47
N GLU A 611 -38.89 -16.32 -16.34
CA GLU A 611 -39.04 -16.28 -17.82
C GLU A 611 -40.38 -16.81 -18.37
N ASP A 612 -41.20 -17.42 -17.55
CA ASP A 612 -42.49 -18.07 -17.96
C ASP A 612 -43.71 -17.14 -17.95
N SER A 613 -43.60 -15.90 -17.53
CA SER A 613 -44.74 -15.00 -17.51
C SER A 613 -44.74 -14.07 -18.72
N ALA A 614 -45.56 -14.44 -19.72
CA ALA A 614 -45.86 -13.62 -20.90
C ALA A 614 -46.58 -12.28 -20.61
N THR A 615 -46.75 -11.93 -19.33
CA THR A 615 -47.20 -10.64 -18.83
C THR A 615 -46.04 -10.01 -18.03
N ARG A 616 -45.37 -9.04 -18.62
CA ARG A 616 -44.51 -8.09 -17.87
C ARG A 616 -45.34 -7.41 -16.80
N THR A 617 -45.49 -8.05 -15.67
CA THR A 617 -45.82 -7.33 -14.42
C THR A 617 -44.52 -6.66 -14.03
N GLU A 618 -44.41 -5.35 -14.25
CA GLU A 618 -43.36 -4.52 -13.65
C GLU A 618 -43.39 -4.83 -12.16
N GLY A 619 -42.34 -5.51 -11.66
CA GLY A 619 -42.29 -5.91 -10.26
C GLY A 619 -42.31 -4.67 -9.39
N LEU A 620 -43.33 -4.53 -8.58
CA LEU A 620 -43.54 -3.38 -7.70
C LEU A 620 -42.40 -3.34 -6.67
N ILE A 621 -41.53 -2.36 -6.77
CA ILE A 621 -40.55 -2.10 -5.73
C ILE A 621 -41.30 -1.65 -4.46
N PRO A 622 -41.08 -2.33 -3.30
CA PRO A 622 -41.77 -1.94 -2.07
C PRO A 622 -41.48 -0.47 -1.68
N PRO A 623 -42.42 0.21 -1.05
CA PRO A 623 -42.19 1.55 -0.53
C PRO A 623 -41.00 1.60 0.45
N LYS A 624 -40.29 2.73 0.50
CA LYS A 624 -39.13 2.93 1.39
C LYS A 624 -39.40 2.57 2.85
N ASP A 625 -40.65 2.78 3.33
CA ASP A 625 -41.05 2.49 4.70
C ASP A 625 -40.94 0.98 5.04
N THR A 626 -41.08 0.10 4.06
CA THR A 626 -40.86 -1.34 4.21
C THR A 626 -39.42 -1.62 4.58
N PHE A 627 -38.47 -0.96 3.91
CA PHE A 627 -37.04 -1.08 4.21
C PHE A 627 -36.67 -0.39 5.54
N ALA A 628 -37.30 0.73 5.87
CA ALA A 628 -37.11 1.42 7.15
C ALA A 628 -37.61 0.60 8.35
N ALA A 629 -38.62 -0.27 8.14
CA ALA A 629 -39.16 -1.16 9.17
C ALA A 629 -38.32 -2.43 9.41
N MET A 630 -37.28 -2.68 8.61
CA MET A 630 -36.40 -3.86 8.76
C MET A 630 -35.64 -3.82 10.09
N PRO A 631 -35.42 -4.99 10.74
CA PRO A 631 -34.67 -5.05 11.98
C PRO A 631 -33.25 -4.47 11.80
N GLY A 632 -32.89 -3.52 12.68
CA GLY A 632 -31.55 -2.92 12.67
C GLY A 632 -31.37 -1.73 11.72
N VAL A 633 -32.40 -1.32 10.98
CA VAL A 633 -32.44 -0.11 10.17
C VAL A 633 -32.96 1.06 11.02
N ALA A 634 -32.23 2.17 11.01
CA ALA A 634 -32.61 3.39 11.71
C ALA A 634 -33.41 4.35 10.79
N ALA A 635 -33.07 4.42 9.51
CA ALA A 635 -33.74 5.23 8.51
C ALA A 635 -33.43 4.72 7.09
N ALA A 636 -34.30 5.00 6.13
CA ALA A 636 -34.14 4.63 4.73
C ALA A 636 -34.51 5.83 3.82
N THR A 637 -33.83 5.92 2.67
CA THR A 637 -34.11 6.95 1.66
C THR A 637 -33.94 6.39 0.26
N ARG A 638 -34.63 7.01 -0.72
CA ARG A 638 -34.53 6.65 -2.14
C ARG A 638 -33.57 7.61 -2.84
N VAL A 639 -32.74 7.06 -3.73
CA VAL A 639 -31.79 7.85 -4.54
C VAL A 639 -31.84 7.34 -5.98
N GLY A 640 -32.30 8.19 -6.89
CA GLY A 640 -32.34 7.95 -8.32
C GLY A 640 -31.05 8.43 -8.98
N ASN A 641 -30.54 7.67 -9.97
CA ASN A 641 -29.35 8.00 -10.72
C ASN A 641 -29.67 7.93 -12.22
N TYR A 642 -29.85 9.08 -12.86
CA TYR A 642 -30.35 9.16 -14.22
C TYR A 642 -29.37 9.91 -15.11
N ALA A 643 -29.20 9.45 -16.35
CA ALA A 643 -28.37 10.15 -17.33
C ALA A 643 -29.01 11.48 -17.72
N LEU A 644 -28.23 12.57 -17.78
CA LEU A 644 -28.70 13.87 -18.22
C LEU A 644 -27.89 14.42 -19.40
N SER A 645 -28.50 15.32 -20.16
CA SER A 645 -27.84 16.15 -21.15
C SER A 645 -28.33 17.61 -21.05
N ILE A 646 -27.37 18.55 -21.10
CA ILE A 646 -27.64 19.98 -21.00
C ILE A 646 -27.16 20.65 -22.30
N PRO A 647 -28.03 21.32 -23.06
CA PRO A 647 -27.59 22.13 -24.19
C PRO A 647 -26.75 23.30 -23.71
N SER A 648 -25.54 23.45 -24.25
CA SER A 648 -24.64 24.57 -23.94
C SER A 648 -24.38 25.40 -25.19
N PRO A 649 -24.52 26.73 -25.12
CA PRO A 649 -24.25 27.61 -26.27
C PRO A 649 -22.79 27.55 -26.76
N ASN A 650 -21.85 27.27 -25.85
CA ASN A 650 -20.42 27.40 -26.10
C ASN A 650 -19.73 26.04 -26.40
N THR A 651 -20.23 24.95 -25.87
CA THR A 651 -19.57 23.63 -25.89
C THR A 651 -20.39 22.51 -26.50
N GLY A 652 -21.58 22.84 -27.06
CA GLY A 652 -22.52 21.84 -27.58
C GLY A 652 -23.32 21.19 -26.45
N THR A 653 -23.50 19.87 -26.46
CA THR A 653 -24.29 19.16 -25.43
C THR A 653 -23.36 18.64 -24.34
N LEU A 654 -23.53 19.11 -23.12
CA LEU A 654 -22.87 18.58 -21.93
C LEU A 654 -23.61 17.33 -21.47
N LYS A 655 -22.89 16.23 -21.27
CA LYS A 655 -23.45 14.97 -20.75
C LYS A 655 -23.03 14.79 -19.30
N GLY A 656 -23.94 14.26 -18.50
CA GLY A 656 -23.71 13.99 -17.09
C GLY A 656 -24.80 13.10 -16.50
N ARG A 657 -24.97 13.16 -15.19
CA ARG A 657 -26.07 12.48 -14.49
C ARG A 657 -26.82 13.40 -13.52
N LEU A 658 -28.08 13.08 -13.32
CA LEU A 658 -28.90 13.67 -12.29
C LEU A 658 -28.98 12.70 -11.11
N LEU A 659 -28.53 13.14 -9.95
CA LEU A 659 -28.74 12.45 -8.69
C LEU A 659 -30.02 13.01 -8.05
N ALA A 660 -31.10 12.27 -8.20
CA ALA A 660 -32.41 12.66 -7.71
C ALA A 660 -32.64 12.09 -6.30
N LEU A 661 -32.93 12.96 -5.33
CA LEU A 661 -32.96 12.62 -3.91
C LEU A 661 -34.41 12.74 -3.35
N ASP A 662 -34.71 11.85 -2.41
CA ASP A 662 -35.88 12.05 -1.52
C ASP A 662 -35.48 13.03 -0.41
N ARG A 663 -35.73 14.33 -0.66
CA ARG A 663 -35.23 15.45 0.14
C ARG A 663 -35.59 15.38 1.63
N VAL A 664 -36.69 14.71 1.98
CA VAL A 664 -37.19 14.67 3.37
C VAL A 664 -36.29 13.78 4.24
N ASP A 665 -35.97 12.59 3.75
CA ASP A 665 -35.27 11.59 4.53
C ASP A 665 -33.76 11.56 4.26
N PHE A 666 -33.31 12.13 3.14
CA PHE A 666 -31.92 12.06 2.71
C PHE A 666 -30.95 12.58 3.78
N SER A 667 -31.29 13.70 4.45
CA SER A 667 -30.43 14.29 5.48
C SER A 667 -30.27 13.42 6.74
N THR A 668 -31.18 12.47 6.97
CA THR A 668 -31.12 11.54 8.12
C THR A 668 -30.33 10.29 7.81
N VAL A 669 -30.17 9.93 6.54
CA VAL A 669 -29.53 8.68 6.07
C VAL A 669 -28.14 8.92 5.52
N ALA A 670 -27.99 9.93 4.66
CA ALA A 670 -26.76 10.17 3.92
C ALA A 670 -25.62 10.66 4.81
N TRP A 671 -24.44 10.14 4.56
CA TRP A 671 -23.21 10.65 5.15
C TRP A 671 -22.77 11.92 4.41
N PHE A 672 -22.52 12.98 5.15
CA PHE A 672 -22.14 14.28 4.60
C PHE A 672 -21.17 15.00 5.52
N ARG A 673 -20.04 15.46 4.98
CA ARG A 673 -19.01 16.20 5.72
C ARG A 673 -19.19 17.70 5.58
N SER A 674 -18.87 18.46 6.61
CA SER A 674 -19.15 19.90 6.70
C SER A 674 -18.43 20.79 5.66
N ASP A 675 -17.34 20.29 5.05
CA ASP A 675 -16.57 21.00 4.03
C ASP A 675 -17.10 20.78 2.59
N PHE A 676 -18.13 19.95 2.41
CA PHE A 676 -18.68 19.62 1.09
C PHE A 676 -19.50 20.75 0.48
N ALA A 677 -20.08 21.60 1.30
CA ALA A 677 -20.80 22.78 0.88
C ALA A 677 -20.65 23.91 1.92
N ASP A 678 -20.98 25.12 1.54
CA ASP A 678 -20.96 26.26 2.46
C ASP A 678 -22.12 26.21 3.50
N GLU A 679 -23.12 25.36 3.24
CA GLU A 679 -24.27 25.12 4.12
C GLU A 679 -24.34 23.65 4.55
N PRO A 680 -24.89 23.35 5.74
CA PRO A 680 -25.13 21.98 6.18
C PRO A 680 -26.15 21.28 5.27
N LEU A 681 -26.05 19.91 5.18
CA LEU A 681 -26.93 19.12 4.30
C LEU A 681 -28.42 19.44 4.46
N GLY A 682 -28.89 19.62 5.69
CA GLY A 682 -30.29 20.02 5.94
C GLY A 682 -30.66 21.36 5.30
N GLY A 683 -29.73 22.33 5.26
CA GLY A 683 -29.93 23.62 4.58
C GLY A 683 -30.07 23.45 3.07
N LEU A 684 -29.20 22.59 2.46
CA LEU A 684 -29.29 22.25 1.03
C LEU A 684 -30.63 21.55 0.69
N MET A 685 -31.07 20.62 1.54
CA MET A 685 -32.38 19.96 1.36
C MET A 685 -33.54 20.93 1.47
N ASN A 686 -33.47 21.92 2.38
CA ASN A 686 -34.48 22.98 2.48
C ASN A 686 -34.52 23.86 1.22
N ARG A 687 -33.38 24.16 0.60
CA ARG A 687 -33.33 24.89 -0.68
C ARG A 687 -33.99 24.12 -1.82
N LEU A 688 -33.76 22.80 -1.89
CA LEU A 688 -34.45 21.91 -2.84
C LEU A 688 -35.98 21.87 -2.56
N ALA A 689 -36.38 22.11 -1.32
CA ALA A 689 -37.78 22.07 -0.91
C ALA A 689 -38.58 23.33 -1.29
N LEU A 690 -37.92 24.46 -1.59
CA LEU A 690 -38.60 25.73 -1.89
C LEU A 690 -39.41 25.65 -3.19
N ALA A 691 -38.95 24.92 -4.19
CA ALA A 691 -39.67 24.62 -5.41
C ALA A 691 -39.32 23.22 -5.92
N PRO A 692 -40.26 22.51 -6.56
CA PRO A 692 -40.01 21.12 -7.04
C PRO A 692 -38.87 21.03 -8.09
N GLU A 693 -38.75 22.03 -8.95
CA GLU A 693 -37.75 22.15 -10.02
C GLU A 693 -36.39 22.66 -9.55
N ASN A 694 -36.22 22.90 -8.26
CA ASN A 694 -34.93 23.34 -7.70
C ASN A 694 -33.86 22.24 -7.80
N VAL A 695 -32.65 22.71 -8.16
CA VAL A 695 -31.48 21.84 -8.24
C VAL A 695 -30.26 22.46 -7.56
N LEU A 696 -29.31 21.59 -7.11
CA LEU A 696 -27.99 22.01 -6.66
C LEU A 696 -26.96 21.65 -7.74
N VAL A 697 -26.02 22.55 -7.97
CA VAL A 697 -25.02 22.43 -9.02
C VAL A 697 -23.61 22.71 -8.49
N THR A 698 -22.59 22.28 -9.22
CA THR A 698 -21.20 22.63 -8.90
C THR A 698 -20.85 24.03 -9.40
N PRO A 699 -19.92 24.75 -8.76
CA PRO A 699 -19.41 26.03 -9.28
C PRO A 699 -18.90 25.93 -10.72
N ALA A 700 -18.26 24.80 -11.09
CA ALA A 700 -17.77 24.57 -12.44
C ALA A 700 -18.89 24.54 -13.50
N LEU A 701 -20.06 23.99 -13.17
CA LEU A 701 -21.22 23.99 -14.07
C LEU A 701 -21.81 25.41 -14.21
N MET A 702 -21.86 26.14 -13.10
CA MET A 702 -22.30 27.56 -13.16
C MET A 702 -21.43 28.41 -14.08
N ASP A 703 -20.10 28.26 -13.97
CA ASP A 703 -19.16 28.99 -14.82
C ASP A 703 -19.30 28.59 -16.30
N ALA A 704 -19.44 27.27 -16.57
CA ALA A 704 -19.58 26.72 -17.92
C ALA A 704 -20.83 27.22 -18.66
N LEU A 705 -21.93 27.40 -17.93
CA LEU A 705 -23.21 27.87 -18.46
C LEU A 705 -23.47 29.35 -18.18
N SER A 706 -22.55 30.04 -17.49
CA SER A 706 -22.68 31.44 -17.06
C SER A 706 -23.98 31.71 -16.25
N LEU A 707 -24.38 30.78 -15.39
CA LEU A 707 -25.56 30.84 -14.55
C LEU A 707 -25.30 31.55 -13.20
N ARG A 708 -26.35 31.98 -12.57
CA ARG A 708 -26.38 32.51 -11.19
C ARG A 708 -27.42 31.75 -10.36
N ILE A 709 -27.32 31.83 -9.05
CA ILE A 709 -28.37 31.29 -8.16
C ILE A 709 -29.69 31.99 -8.47
N GLY A 710 -30.72 31.21 -8.77
CA GLY A 710 -32.05 31.67 -9.18
C GLY A 710 -32.30 31.62 -10.69
N ASP A 711 -31.27 31.41 -11.50
CA ASP A 711 -31.44 31.29 -12.95
C ASP A 711 -32.02 29.91 -13.33
N GLN A 712 -32.78 29.89 -14.42
CA GLN A 712 -33.36 28.69 -14.99
C GLN A 712 -32.54 28.21 -16.19
N PHE A 713 -32.43 26.89 -16.30
CA PHE A 713 -31.79 26.25 -17.45
C PHE A 713 -32.51 24.95 -17.81
N ARG A 714 -32.51 24.63 -19.09
CA ARG A 714 -33.13 23.40 -19.61
C ARG A 714 -32.21 22.23 -19.53
N MET A 715 -32.70 21.07 -19.03
CA MET A 715 -31.98 19.84 -19.12
C MET A 715 -32.89 18.67 -19.54
N ASN A 716 -32.32 17.77 -20.30
CA ASN A 716 -32.99 16.55 -20.74
C ASN A 716 -32.48 15.37 -19.89
N VAL A 717 -33.39 14.72 -19.17
CA VAL A 717 -33.09 13.61 -18.24
C VAL A 717 -33.65 12.32 -18.82
N ARG A 718 -32.81 11.30 -19.01
CA ARG A 718 -33.23 9.94 -19.42
C ARG A 718 -33.59 9.15 -18.17
N VAL A 719 -34.87 9.01 -17.87
CA VAL A 719 -35.38 8.31 -16.68
C VAL A 719 -35.47 6.80 -16.86
N ALA A 720 -35.68 6.33 -18.10
CA ALA A 720 -35.62 4.92 -18.47
C ALA A 720 -35.24 4.77 -19.96
N ASP A 721 -35.09 3.53 -20.45
CA ASP A 721 -34.78 3.29 -21.86
C ASP A 721 -35.90 3.82 -22.76
N GLY A 722 -35.55 4.81 -23.59
CA GLY A 722 -36.51 5.46 -24.51
C GLY A 722 -37.39 6.54 -23.86
N ILE A 723 -37.31 6.77 -22.55
CA ILE A 723 -38.12 7.77 -21.85
C ILE A 723 -37.23 8.96 -21.42
N PHE A 724 -37.51 10.13 -22.02
CA PHE A 724 -36.79 11.37 -21.79
C PHE A 724 -37.72 12.43 -21.19
N LEU A 725 -37.26 13.09 -20.16
CA LEU A 725 -37.94 14.26 -19.55
C LEU A 725 -37.16 15.52 -19.92
N ASP A 726 -37.79 16.39 -20.69
CA ASP A 726 -37.22 17.69 -21.05
C ASP A 726 -37.93 18.79 -20.23
N SER A 727 -37.22 19.39 -19.26
CA SER A 727 -37.80 20.35 -18.32
C SER A 727 -36.82 21.45 -17.96
N ASP A 728 -37.37 22.58 -17.53
CA ASP A 728 -36.60 23.73 -17.01
C ASP A 728 -36.40 23.55 -15.51
N PHE A 729 -35.15 23.71 -15.04
CA PHE A 729 -34.74 23.61 -13.65
C PHE A 729 -34.11 24.89 -13.16
N THR A 730 -34.28 25.21 -11.86
CA THR A 730 -33.79 26.43 -11.22
C THR A 730 -32.60 26.13 -10.32
N VAL A 731 -31.50 26.88 -10.45
CA VAL A 731 -30.32 26.75 -9.57
C VAL A 731 -30.65 27.30 -8.19
N ALA A 732 -30.81 26.42 -7.20
CA ALA A 732 -31.16 26.80 -5.84
C ALA A 732 -29.96 26.91 -4.89
N GLY A 733 -28.87 26.23 -5.17
CA GLY A 733 -27.68 26.23 -4.33
C GLY A 733 -26.47 25.56 -4.96
N LEU A 734 -25.36 25.61 -4.23
CA LEU A 734 -24.06 25.11 -4.69
C LEU A 734 -23.52 24.03 -3.75
N TYR A 735 -22.80 23.08 -4.32
CA TYR A 735 -22.00 22.13 -3.59
C TYR A 735 -20.61 21.98 -4.21
N ARG A 736 -19.60 21.69 -3.40
CA ARG A 736 -18.24 21.44 -3.88
C ARG A 736 -17.98 19.96 -4.05
N TYR A 737 -18.41 19.17 -3.08
CA TYR A 737 -18.33 17.71 -3.07
C TYR A 737 -19.69 17.14 -2.69
N PHE A 738 -20.00 15.97 -3.20
CA PHE A 738 -21.24 15.29 -2.82
C PHE A 738 -21.01 13.78 -2.87
N PRO A 739 -21.55 13.00 -1.92
CA PRO A 739 -21.35 11.56 -1.90
C PRO A 739 -21.70 10.90 -3.25
N THR A 740 -20.90 9.95 -3.68
CA THR A 740 -21.00 9.23 -4.97
C THR A 740 -20.68 10.04 -6.23
N VAL A 741 -20.21 11.29 -6.12
CA VAL A 741 -19.85 12.16 -7.25
C VAL A 741 -18.34 12.16 -7.47
N GLU A 742 -17.89 11.84 -8.69
CA GLU A 742 -16.47 11.84 -9.07
C GLU A 742 -15.99 13.23 -9.55
N ASN A 743 -14.67 13.48 -9.46
CA ASN A 743 -14.09 14.82 -9.73
C ASN A 743 -14.37 15.40 -11.12
N ASN A 744 -14.47 14.56 -12.14
CA ASN A 744 -14.62 15.01 -13.54
C ASN A 744 -16.03 14.77 -14.07
N GLU A 745 -16.95 14.41 -13.21
CA GLU A 745 -18.30 14.09 -13.58
C GLU A 745 -19.23 15.29 -13.42
N LEU A 746 -20.01 15.57 -14.44
CA LEU A 746 -21.05 16.58 -14.37
C LEU A 746 -22.26 15.96 -13.67
N VAL A 747 -22.53 16.37 -12.45
CA VAL A 747 -23.68 15.90 -11.68
C VAL A 747 -24.51 17.07 -11.24
N VAL A 748 -25.82 16.95 -11.45
CA VAL A 748 -26.83 17.86 -10.91
C VAL A 748 -27.61 17.12 -9.85
N ILE A 749 -27.93 17.78 -8.74
CA ILE A 749 -28.71 17.18 -7.64
C ILE A 749 -30.10 17.79 -7.65
N GLY A 750 -31.11 16.91 -7.74
CA GLY A 750 -32.50 17.35 -7.87
C GLY A 750 -33.46 16.56 -6.98
N ASN A 751 -34.76 16.89 -7.08
CA ASN A 751 -35.82 16.28 -6.31
C ASN A 751 -36.39 15.04 -7.04
N LEU A 752 -36.34 13.89 -6.41
CA LEU A 752 -36.86 12.62 -6.99
C LEU A 752 -38.37 12.66 -7.19
N GLU A 753 -39.11 13.20 -6.26
CA GLU A 753 -40.56 13.31 -6.29
C GLU A 753 -41.05 14.15 -7.50
N HIS A 754 -40.27 15.20 -7.85
CA HIS A 754 -40.56 16.03 -9.00
C HIS A 754 -40.47 15.23 -10.32
N LEU A 755 -39.42 14.39 -10.47
CA LEU A 755 -39.30 13.55 -11.65
C LEU A 755 -40.45 12.55 -11.77
N TYR A 756 -40.84 11.91 -10.67
CA TYR A 756 -41.98 10.95 -10.67
C TYR A 756 -43.30 11.63 -10.96
N THR A 757 -43.53 12.82 -10.42
CA THR A 757 -44.75 13.59 -10.67
C THR A 757 -44.84 14.04 -12.14
N GLN A 758 -43.75 14.48 -12.74
CA GLN A 758 -43.71 14.88 -14.15
C GLN A 758 -43.84 13.74 -15.13
N SER A 759 -43.24 12.61 -14.82
CA SER A 759 -43.26 11.42 -15.69
C SER A 759 -44.49 10.53 -15.48
N GLY A 760 -45.19 10.67 -14.37
CA GLY A 760 -46.34 9.88 -14.00
C GLY A 760 -46.04 8.43 -13.57
N ALA A 761 -44.79 8.09 -13.34
CA ALA A 761 -44.35 6.76 -12.92
C ALA A 761 -43.12 6.85 -11.99
N GLU A 762 -42.92 5.80 -11.16
CA GLU A 762 -41.69 5.59 -10.43
C GLU A 762 -40.72 4.79 -11.30
N PHE A 763 -39.42 5.13 -11.25
CA PHE A 763 -38.35 4.46 -11.98
C PHE A 763 -37.34 3.81 -11.04
N ASP A 764 -36.42 3.05 -11.59
CA ASP A 764 -35.35 2.40 -10.84
C ASP A 764 -34.60 3.39 -9.95
N HIS A 765 -34.52 3.06 -8.69
CA HIS A 765 -33.81 3.86 -7.67
C HIS A 765 -33.12 2.98 -6.65
N SER A 766 -32.00 3.44 -6.16
CA SER A 766 -31.26 2.78 -5.09
C SER A 766 -31.90 3.10 -3.73
N ILE A 767 -31.90 2.12 -2.84
CA ILE A 767 -32.26 2.28 -1.45
C ILE A 767 -30.98 2.49 -0.64
N TRP A 768 -30.91 3.60 0.08
CA TRP A 768 -29.85 3.90 1.02
C TRP A 768 -30.38 3.74 2.44
N LEU A 769 -29.59 3.06 3.30
CA LEU A 769 -29.99 2.74 4.67
C LEU A 769 -28.97 3.30 5.67
N ARG A 770 -29.49 3.88 6.73
CA ARG A 770 -28.74 4.11 7.94
C ARG A 770 -29.02 2.97 8.93
N THR A 771 -27.98 2.33 9.46
CA THR A 771 -28.10 1.12 10.26
C THR A 771 -27.62 1.34 11.68
N ASN A 772 -28.11 0.51 12.61
CA ASN A 772 -27.58 0.46 13.97
C ASN A 772 -26.14 -0.12 13.99
N ALA A 773 -25.37 0.17 15.05
CA ALA A 773 -23.98 -0.22 15.14
C ALA A 773 -23.74 -1.74 15.10
N THR A 774 -24.72 -2.54 15.50
CA THR A 774 -24.63 -4.02 15.59
C THR A 774 -25.14 -4.77 14.36
N THR A 775 -25.73 -4.07 13.38
CA THR A 775 -26.34 -4.69 12.22
C THR A 775 -25.31 -4.83 11.09
N THR A 776 -25.20 -6.01 10.49
CA THR A 776 -24.33 -6.28 9.35
C THR A 776 -25.08 -6.13 8.03
N GLY A 777 -24.38 -5.68 6.97
CA GLY A 777 -25.01 -5.57 5.63
C GLY A 777 -25.45 -6.93 5.09
N SER A 778 -24.72 -8.02 5.41
CA SER A 778 -25.08 -9.38 4.99
C SER A 778 -26.44 -9.82 5.52
N ASP A 779 -26.78 -9.48 6.77
CA ASP A 779 -28.07 -9.83 7.38
C ASP A 779 -29.21 -9.07 6.71
N LEU A 780 -28.98 -7.78 6.39
CA LEU A 780 -29.95 -6.95 5.66
C LEU A 780 -30.19 -7.46 4.23
N PHE A 781 -29.13 -7.82 3.51
CA PHE A 781 -29.28 -8.39 2.17
C PHE A 781 -30.01 -9.74 2.18
N ALA A 782 -29.79 -10.56 3.22
CA ALA A 782 -30.54 -11.80 3.40
C ALA A 782 -32.05 -11.53 3.65
N GLU A 783 -32.39 -10.47 4.41
CA GLU A 783 -33.75 -10.05 4.65
C GLU A 783 -34.43 -9.53 3.37
N VAL A 784 -33.71 -8.74 2.56
CA VAL A 784 -34.19 -8.25 1.25
C VAL A 784 -34.50 -9.44 0.33
N ARG A 785 -33.63 -10.47 0.31
CA ARG A 785 -33.91 -11.71 -0.46
C ARG A 785 -35.13 -12.47 0.05
N ARG A 786 -35.37 -12.49 1.38
CA ARG A 786 -36.59 -13.09 1.94
C ARG A 786 -37.87 -12.37 1.49
N MET A 787 -37.77 -11.08 1.17
CA MET A 787 -38.88 -10.30 0.58
C MET A 787 -39.12 -10.61 -0.91
N GLY A 788 -38.32 -11.50 -1.52
CA GLY A 788 -38.41 -11.83 -2.95
C GLY A 788 -37.70 -10.80 -3.85
N LEU A 789 -36.79 -10.00 -3.29
CA LEU A 789 -36.02 -8.99 -4.03
C LEU A 789 -34.56 -9.41 -4.08
N GLU A 790 -33.92 -9.27 -5.24
CA GLU A 790 -32.45 -9.43 -5.32
C GLU A 790 -31.76 -8.07 -5.17
N PRO A 791 -30.90 -7.89 -4.14
CA PRO A 791 -30.14 -6.67 -3.98
C PRO A 791 -29.00 -6.64 -5.02
N THR A 792 -29.17 -5.87 -6.09
CA THR A 792 -28.12 -5.63 -7.08
C THR A 792 -27.19 -4.52 -6.63
N PHE A 793 -25.90 -4.64 -6.97
CA PHE A 793 -24.84 -3.74 -6.55
C PHE A 793 -24.83 -3.49 -5.02
N PRO A 794 -24.91 -4.54 -4.18
CA PRO A 794 -24.94 -4.38 -2.73
C PRO A 794 -23.65 -3.77 -2.23
N ARG A 795 -23.74 -2.71 -1.42
CA ARG A 795 -22.59 -2.01 -0.81
C ARG A 795 -22.82 -1.85 0.68
N ASP A 796 -21.85 -2.29 1.48
CA ASP A 796 -21.81 -2.13 2.94
C ASP A 796 -20.56 -1.35 3.30
N ALA A 797 -20.72 -0.15 3.89
CA ALA A 797 -19.62 0.72 4.25
C ALA A 797 -18.72 0.10 5.32
N ARG A 798 -19.29 -0.58 6.33
CA ARG A 798 -18.51 -1.20 7.40
C ARG A 798 -17.70 -2.38 6.91
N ALA A 799 -18.30 -3.23 6.09
CA ALA A 799 -17.58 -4.35 5.48
C ALA A 799 -16.47 -3.84 4.55
N ALA A 800 -16.72 -2.81 3.75
CA ALA A 800 -15.73 -2.18 2.89
C ALA A 800 -14.58 -1.54 3.70
N ILE A 801 -14.88 -0.83 4.81
CA ILE A 801 -13.87 -0.29 5.72
C ILE A 801 -13.00 -1.42 6.29
N ALA A 802 -13.61 -2.52 6.76
CA ALA A 802 -12.87 -3.66 7.32
C ALA A 802 -11.93 -4.30 6.27
N VAL A 803 -12.38 -4.44 5.03
CA VAL A 803 -11.56 -4.95 3.92
C VAL A 803 -10.42 -3.98 3.61
N ASP A 804 -10.70 -2.69 3.51
CA ASP A 804 -9.68 -1.67 3.22
C ASP A 804 -8.69 -1.51 4.37
N GLN A 805 -9.12 -1.70 5.62
CA GLN A 805 -8.23 -1.73 6.80
C GLN A 805 -7.31 -2.95 6.84
N ALA A 806 -7.70 -4.04 6.20
CA ALA A 806 -6.88 -5.26 6.12
C ALA A 806 -5.85 -5.23 4.98
N LYS A 807 -5.88 -4.25 4.09
CA LYS A 807 -4.94 -4.14 2.96
C LYS A 807 -3.50 -4.03 3.45
N MET A 808 -2.60 -4.81 2.84
CA MET A 808 -1.20 -4.91 3.25
C MET A 808 -0.42 -3.61 3.04
N GLU A 809 -0.79 -2.80 2.06
CA GLU A 809 -0.20 -1.48 1.81
C GLU A 809 -0.37 -0.55 3.02
N ARG A 810 -1.55 -0.56 3.61
CA ARG A 810 -1.87 0.22 4.80
C ARG A 810 -1.15 -0.32 6.03
N VAL A 811 -1.14 -1.63 6.22
CA VAL A 811 -0.38 -2.30 7.29
C VAL A 811 1.08 -1.89 7.25
N GLY A 812 1.66 -1.78 6.04
CA GLY A 812 3.02 -1.32 5.83
C GLY A 812 3.27 0.12 6.28
N ILE A 813 2.38 1.04 5.92
CA ILE A 813 2.48 2.45 6.31
C ILE A 813 2.44 2.57 7.84
N PHE A 814 1.42 2.00 8.49
CA PHE A 814 1.29 2.09 9.94
C PHE A 814 2.39 1.32 10.69
N GLY A 815 2.82 0.18 10.15
CA GLY A 815 3.95 -0.58 10.68
C GLY A 815 5.23 0.24 10.65
N THR A 816 5.53 0.88 9.53
CA THR A 816 6.69 1.74 9.36
C THR A 816 6.67 2.95 10.30
N LEU A 817 5.53 3.65 10.39
CA LEU A 817 5.35 4.79 11.30
C LEU A 817 5.52 4.36 12.77
N SER A 818 4.93 3.23 13.16
CA SER A 818 5.02 2.71 14.54
C SER A 818 6.43 2.28 14.92
N VAL A 819 7.09 1.50 14.06
CA VAL A 819 8.46 1.03 14.29
C VAL A 819 9.46 2.19 14.26
N GLY A 820 9.30 3.12 13.32
CA GLY A 820 10.12 4.31 13.22
C GLY A 820 10.05 5.18 14.47
N PHE A 821 8.84 5.41 15.00
CA PHE A 821 8.63 6.14 16.24
C PHE A 821 9.21 5.41 17.46
N LEU A 822 8.96 4.10 17.60
CA LEU A 822 9.51 3.31 18.71
C LEU A 822 11.04 3.33 18.69
N ALA A 823 11.66 3.16 17.53
CA ALA A 823 13.10 3.23 17.37
C ALA A 823 13.64 4.64 17.74
N ALA A 824 13.01 5.71 17.27
CA ALA A 824 13.39 7.09 17.61
C ALA A 824 13.26 7.35 19.11
N THR A 825 12.20 6.85 19.76
CA THR A 825 12.00 6.99 21.21
C THR A 825 13.06 6.27 22.01
N VAL A 826 13.36 5.01 21.67
CA VAL A 826 14.41 4.20 22.31
C VAL A 826 15.78 4.91 22.16
N MET A 827 16.05 5.42 20.98
CA MET A 827 17.30 6.13 20.68
C MET A 827 17.43 7.44 21.47
N ALA A 828 16.36 8.24 21.54
CA ALA A 828 16.35 9.46 22.34
C ALA A 828 16.57 9.16 23.82
N MET A 829 15.94 8.11 24.34
CA MET A 829 16.11 7.64 25.72
C MET A 829 17.55 7.19 26.00
N LEU A 830 18.15 6.40 25.10
CA LEU A 830 19.54 5.97 25.21
C LEU A 830 20.52 7.16 25.16
N ALA A 831 20.29 8.10 24.24
CA ALA A 831 21.13 9.31 24.14
C ALA A 831 21.09 10.16 25.41
N LEU A 832 19.89 10.31 25.98
CA LEU A 832 19.73 11.06 27.23
C LEU A 832 20.40 10.35 28.41
N LEU A 833 20.21 9.03 28.52
CA LEU A 833 20.89 8.20 29.54
C LEU A 833 22.41 8.35 29.47
N VAL A 834 23.00 8.32 28.28
CA VAL A 834 24.44 8.48 28.08
C VAL A 834 24.90 9.87 28.42
N HIS A 835 24.17 10.90 27.97
CA HIS A 835 24.46 12.26 28.29
C HIS A 835 24.43 12.48 29.81
N ASN A 836 23.39 11.96 30.48
CA ASN A 836 23.23 12.07 31.92
C ASN A 836 24.37 11.36 32.68
N TYR A 837 24.70 10.14 32.23
CA TYR A 837 25.84 9.41 32.82
C TYR A 837 27.16 10.16 32.65
N ALA A 838 27.42 10.74 31.46
CA ALA A 838 28.59 11.55 31.18
C ALA A 838 28.64 12.83 32.04
N SER A 839 27.54 13.58 32.05
CA SER A 839 27.41 14.82 32.86
C SER A 839 27.57 14.54 34.36
N LEU A 840 27.02 13.42 34.84
CA LEU A 840 27.15 12.99 36.24
C LEU A 840 28.62 12.73 36.63
N GLN A 841 29.36 12.02 35.77
CA GLN A 841 30.79 11.74 36.04
C GLN A 841 31.62 13.04 36.16
N GLU A 842 31.36 14.04 35.31
CA GLU A 842 32.03 15.33 35.37
C GLU A 842 31.63 16.13 36.61
N ARG A 843 30.43 15.94 37.14
CA ARG A 843 29.88 16.73 38.26
C ARG A 843 29.97 16.03 39.63
N LEU A 844 30.44 14.79 39.71
CA LEU A 844 30.57 14.04 40.98
C LEU A 844 31.35 14.84 42.06
N TYR A 845 32.43 15.52 41.67
CA TYR A 845 33.19 16.35 42.55
C TYR A 845 32.37 17.55 43.07
N GLN A 846 31.61 18.22 42.25
CA GLN A 846 30.74 19.34 42.64
C GLN A 846 29.65 18.86 43.63
N PHE A 847 29.05 17.68 43.39
CA PHE A 847 28.09 17.06 44.33
C PHE A 847 28.76 16.70 45.67
N GLY A 848 30.03 16.29 45.64
CA GLY A 848 30.81 16.04 46.85
C GLY A 848 30.96 17.31 47.67
N ILE A 849 31.28 18.44 47.03
CA ILE A 849 31.41 19.77 47.70
C ILE A 849 30.06 20.22 48.25
N MET A 850 28.95 20.13 47.47
CA MET A 850 27.64 20.55 47.96
C MET A 850 27.22 19.75 49.19
N ARG A 851 27.51 18.46 49.23
CA ARG A 851 27.26 17.59 50.39
C ARG A 851 28.15 17.93 51.57
N ALA A 852 29.40 18.34 51.34
CA ALA A 852 30.30 18.78 52.40
C ALA A 852 29.89 20.12 53.04
N ILE A 853 29.23 21.00 52.26
CA ILE A 853 28.67 22.28 52.72
C ILE A 853 27.34 22.09 53.48
N GLY A 854 26.72 20.85 53.42
CA GLY A 854 25.54 20.53 54.24
C GLY A 854 24.26 20.17 53.48
N LEU A 855 24.29 20.10 52.12
CA LEU A 855 23.13 19.64 51.38
C LEU A 855 22.89 18.14 51.62
N TRP A 856 21.65 17.81 51.99
CA TRP A 856 21.24 16.40 52.14
C TRP A 856 21.14 15.68 50.79
N ARG A 857 21.36 14.37 50.77
CA ARG A 857 21.31 13.52 49.55
C ARG A 857 20.05 13.75 48.77
N GLY A 858 18.88 13.84 49.43
CA GLY A 858 17.61 14.09 48.81
C GLY A 858 17.50 15.44 48.11
N GLN A 859 18.12 16.50 48.66
CA GLN A 859 18.12 17.82 48.04
C GLN A 859 18.96 17.85 46.75
N VAL A 860 20.09 17.14 46.73
CA VAL A 860 20.92 17.00 45.52
C VAL A 860 20.18 16.19 44.47
N LEU A 861 19.47 15.10 44.88
CA LEU A 861 18.61 14.31 43.99
C LEU A 861 17.49 15.17 43.38
N VAL A 862 16.75 15.90 44.23
CA VAL A 862 15.66 16.77 43.79
C VAL A 862 16.15 17.86 42.86
N GLN A 863 17.32 18.47 43.13
CA GLN A 863 17.91 19.46 42.25
C GLN A 863 18.16 18.90 40.84
N VAL A 864 18.76 17.70 40.73
CA VAL A 864 19.10 17.10 39.43
C VAL A 864 17.83 16.63 38.73
N VAL A 865 16.87 16.03 39.46
CA VAL A 865 15.57 15.65 38.89
C VAL A 865 14.81 16.87 38.38
N LEU A 866 14.83 18.00 39.09
CA LEU A 866 14.23 19.25 38.60
C LEU A 866 14.95 19.79 37.37
N GLU A 867 16.29 19.73 37.33
CA GLU A 867 17.11 20.17 36.20
C GLU A 867 16.74 19.44 34.93
N TYR A 868 16.72 18.10 34.95
CA TYR A 868 16.37 17.28 33.78
C TYR A 868 14.85 17.23 33.53
N GLY A 869 14.05 17.29 34.59
CA GLY A 869 12.60 17.36 34.49
C GLY A 869 12.11 18.63 33.77
N LEU A 870 12.72 19.80 34.06
CA LEU A 870 12.42 21.04 33.35
C LEU A 870 12.88 20.98 31.88
N LEU A 871 14.02 20.36 31.61
CA LEU A 871 14.51 20.14 30.26
C LEU A 871 13.61 19.24 29.46
N THR A 872 13.18 18.12 30.05
CA THR A 872 12.24 17.17 29.44
C THR A 872 10.85 17.80 29.21
N LEU A 873 10.37 18.58 30.18
CA LEU A 873 9.09 19.30 30.07
C LEU A 873 9.12 20.32 28.92
N TYR A 874 10.19 21.13 28.83
CA TYR A 874 10.37 22.07 27.72
C TYR A 874 10.40 21.31 26.39
N GLY A 875 11.19 20.22 26.31
CA GLY A 875 11.30 19.38 25.14
C GLY A 875 9.95 18.77 24.75
N ALA A 876 9.16 18.34 25.75
CA ALA A 876 7.85 17.77 25.52
C ALA A 876 6.84 18.79 24.96
N VAL A 877 6.76 19.97 25.56
CA VAL A 877 5.84 21.02 25.10
C VAL A 877 6.22 21.50 23.70
N VAL A 878 7.48 21.86 23.52
CA VAL A 878 7.96 22.38 22.22
C VAL A 878 7.88 21.31 21.14
N GLY A 879 8.29 20.06 21.44
CA GLY A 879 8.21 18.95 20.50
C GLY A 879 6.79 18.64 20.08
N SER A 880 5.84 18.61 21.02
CA SER A 880 4.41 18.42 20.72
C SER A 880 3.86 19.51 19.82
N LEU A 881 4.14 20.78 20.12
CA LEU A 881 3.70 21.90 19.28
C LEU A 881 4.28 21.82 17.87
N ILE A 882 5.57 21.55 17.74
CA ILE A 882 6.22 21.39 16.43
C ILE A 882 5.58 20.23 15.66
N GLY A 883 5.34 19.09 16.32
CA GLY A 883 4.72 17.92 15.70
C GLY A 883 3.31 18.21 15.18
N LEU A 884 2.47 18.89 15.97
CA LEU A 884 1.13 19.30 15.60
C LEU A 884 1.11 20.25 14.39
N TYR A 885 1.95 21.30 14.42
CA TYR A 885 2.06 22.22 13.28
C TYR A 885 2.57 21.52 12.03
N THR A 886 3.52 20.59 12.18
CA THR A 886 4.01 19.78 11.06
C THR A 886 2.87 18.93 10.47
N ALA A 887 2.05 18.31 11.32
CA ALA A 887 0.91 17.52 10.86
C ALA A 887 -0.10 18.38 10.10
N GLN A 888 -0.46 19.54 10.62
CA GLN A 888 -1.40 20.46 9.94
C GLN A 888 -0.89 20.90 8.57
N LEU A 889 0.41 21.21 8.45
CA LEU A 889 0.99 21.76 7.22
C LEU A 889 1.23 20.69 6.16
N PHE A 890 1.68 19.49 6.55
CA PHE A 890 2.20 18.51 5.58
C PHE A 890 1.29 17.30 5.35
N THR A 891 0.41 16.92 6.31
CA THR A 891 -0.49 15.77 6.13
C THR A 891 -1.36 15.87 4.86
N PRO A 892 -1.92 17.03 4.47
CA PRO A 892 -2.75 17.11 3.26
C PRO A 892 -2.04 16.74 1.96
N PHE A 893 -0.70 16.78 1.93
CA PHE A 893 0.10 16.43 0.75
C PHE A 893 0.42 14.93 0.64
N PHE A 894 0.22 14.16 1.71
CA PHE A 894 0.44 12.71 1.74
C PHE A 894 -0.83 11.95 1.33
N ARG A 895 -1.27 12.13 0.09
CA ARG A 895 -2.39 11.40 -0.49
C ARG A 895 -1.89 10.16 -1.22
N ILE A 896 -2.61 9.04 -1.08
CA ILE A 896 -2.34 7.82 -1.83
C ILE A 896 -3.03 7.98 -3.19
N PRO A 897 -2.29 8.00 -4.33
CA PRO A 897 -2.93 8.13 -5.64
C PRO A 897 -3.69 6.85 -5.98
N GLU A 898 -4.97 6.99 -6.34
CA GLU A 898 -5.73 5.94 -6.99
C GLU A 898 -5.57 6.05 -8.53
N ALA A 899 -5.76 4.93 -9.23
CA ALA A 899 -5.50 4.82 -10.67
C ALA A 899 -6.33 5.79 -11.56
N THR A 900 -7.38 6.41 -11.02
CA THR A 900 -8.40 7.16 -11.79
C THR A 900 -8.48 8.65 -11.50
N GLY A 901 -7.58 9.24 -10.70
CA GLY A 901 -7.61 10.69 -10.44
C GLY A 901 -7.30 11.06 -8.99
N ALA A 902 -7.51 12.34 -8.63
CA ALA A 902 -7.34 12.78 -7.25
C ALA A 902 -8.41 12.13 -6.36
N PRO A 903 -8.00 11.40 -5.31
CA PRO A 903 -8.94 10.68 -4.46
C PRO A 903 -9.86 11.64 -3.70
N LEU A 904 -11.15 11.33 -3.69
CA LEU A 904 -12.20 12.07 -3.00
C LEU A 904 -12.67 11.34 -1.73
N PRO A 905 -13.07 12.06 -0.71
CA PRO A 905 -12.98 13.50 -0.48
C PRO A 905 -11.55 13.94 -0.13
N PRO A 906 -11.25 15.26 -0.14
CA PRO A 906 -9.93 15.74 0.24
C PRO A 906 -9.57 15.34 1.67
N LEU A 907 -8.28 15.00 1.91
CA LEU A 907 -7.79 14.65 3.22
C LEU A 907 -7.74 15.89 4.11
N LEU A 908 -8.47 15.84 5.23
CA LEU A 908 -8.40 16.85 6.29
C LEU A 908 -7.46 16.37 7.41
N PRO A 909 -6.53 17.20 7.88
CA PRO A 909 -5.69 16.83 9.01
C PRO A 909 -6.51 16.74 10.30
N VAL A 910 -6.50 15.60 10.93
CA VAL A 910 -7.12 15.35 12.24
C VAL A 910 -6.06 15.51 13.32
N ILE A 911 -6.33 16.35 14.32
CA ILE A 911 -5.45 16.58 15.45
C ILE A 911 -5.92 15.69 16.59
N ALA A 912 -5.13 14.68 16.92
CA ALA A 912 -5.37 13.79 18.06
C ALA A 912 -4.88 14.45 19.37
N GLU A 913 -5.63 15.42 19.90
CA GLU A 913 -5.21 16.19 21.10
C GLU A 913 -4.99 15.29 22.32
N ASP A 914 -5.95 14.42 22.64
CA ASP A 914 -5.85 13.49 23.79
C ASP A 914 -4.71 12.49 23.66
N ALA A 915 -4.51 11.95 22.46
CA ALA A 915 -3.42 11.03 22.17
C ALA A 915 -2.05 11.72 22.21
N THR A 916 -1.97 12.98 21.79
CA THR A 916 -0.74 13.78 21.84
C THR A 916 -0.33 14.07 23.28
N LEU A 917 -1.28 14.44 24.14
CA LEU A 917 -1.04 14.65 25.56
C LEU A 917 -0.59 13.36 26.25
N THR A 918 -1.27 12.24 26.00
CA THR A 918 -0.90 10.95 26.60
C THR A 918 0.49 10.48 26.16
N LEU A 919 0.83 10.64 24.87
CA LEU A 919 2.13 10.29 24.33
C LEU A 919 3.24 11.16 24.91
N GLY A 920 3.01 12.48 25.02
CA GLY A 920 3.94 13.42 25.66
C GLY A 920 4.16 13.11 27.14
N LEU A 921 3.10 12.77 27.89
CA LEU A 921 3.18 12.40 29.30
C LEU A 921 3.93 11.08 29.51
N ILE A 922 3.63 10.05 28.72
CA ILE A 922 4.34 8.75 28.78
C ILE A 922 5.82 8.96 28.48
N PHE A 923 6.14 9.70 27.43
CA PHE A 923 7.53 10.01 27.07
C PHE A 923 8.25 10.75 28.19
N ALA A 924 7.64 11.80 28.73
CA ALA A 924 8.21 12.57 29.86
C ALA A 924 8.39 11.70 31.11
N ALA A 925 7.42 10.85 31.43
CA ALA A 925 7.50 9.95 32.59
C ALA A 925 8.64 8.92 32.44
N LEU A 926 8.78 8.31 31.26
CA LEU A 926 9.87 7.38 30.95
C LEU A 926 11.24 8.06 31.04
N MET A 927 11.36 9.28 30.53
CA MET A 927 12.60 10.07 30.63
C MET A 927 12.96 10.39 32.08
N ILE A 928 12.04 10.94 32.86
CA ILE A 928 12.27 11.29 34.26
C ILE A 928 12.60 10.02 35.08
N LEU A 929 11.93 8.90 34.80
CA LEU A 929 12.20 7.61 35.47
C LEU A 929 13.64 7.13 35.20
N SER A 930 14.05 7.17 33.91
CA SER A 930 15.39 6.75 33.49
C SER A 930 16.48 7.58 34.13
N GLU A 931 16.26 8.89 34.20
CA GLU A 931 17.17 9.86 34.83
C GLU A 931 17.28 9.66 36.36
N SER A 932 16.15 9.48 37.00
CA SER A 932 16.09 9.22 38.43
C SER A 932 16.84 7.93 38.79
N LEU A 933 16.73 6.87 38.00
CA LEU A 933 17.42 5.59 38.21
C LEU A 933 18.96 5.76 38.16
N VAL A 934 19.46 6.49 37.15
CA VAL A 934 20.91 6.77 37.02
C VAL A 934 21.41 7.58 38.20
N MET A 935 20.62 8.58 38.61
CA MET A 935 21.02 9.47 39.72
C MET A 935 21.02 8.77 41.08
N VAL A 936 20.03 7.93 41.37
CA VAL A 936 20.00 7.14 42.62
C VAL A 936 21.25 6.28 42.72
N ARG A 937 21.66 5.62 41.62
CA ARG A 937 22.86 4.80 41.58
C ARG A 937 24.16 5.61 41.81
N ALA A 938 24.21 6.83 41.29
CA ALA A 938 25.36 7.70 41.49
C ALA A 938 25.49 8.24 42.92
N LEU A 939 24.36 8.58 43.56
CA LEU A 939 24.34 9.11 44.95
C LEU A 939 24.56 8.02 46.02
N THR A 940 24.43 6.74 45.67
CA THR A 940 24.75 5.61 46.58
C THR A 940 26.26 5.42 46.75
N MET A 941 27.10 6.05 45.90
CA MET A 941 28.55 6.03 46.08
C MET A 941 28.97 6.72 47.38
N ARG A 942 30.02 6.21 48.05
CA ARG A 942 30.51 6.77 49.33
C ARG A 942 31.16 8.11 49.10
N LEU A 943 30.85 9.12 49.94
CA LEU A 943 31.36 10.52 49.85
C LEU A 943 32.88 10.60 49.76
N PHE A 944 33.59 9.78 50.52
CA PHE A 944 35.06 9.74 50.54
C PHE A 944 35.65 9.31 49.18
N VAL A 945 35.00 8.40 48.47
CA VAL A 945 35.45 7.98 47.15
C VAL A 945 35.23 9.08 46.10
N THR A 946 34.14 9.85 46.19
CA THR A 946 33.84 10.95 45.28
C THR A 946 34.84 12.15 45.45
N LEU A 947 35.21 12.47 46.67
CA LEU A 947 36.20 13.52 46.92
C LEU A 947 37.63 13.12 46.53
N ARG A 948 37.98 11.83 46.65
CA ARG A 948 39.30 11.31 46.26
C ARG A 948 39.49 11.27 44.74
N MET A 949 38.41 11.00 43.99
CA MET A 949 38.44 10.97 42.50
C MET A 949 38.67 12.38 41.90
N GLY A 950 38.32 13.47 42.59
CA GLY A 950 38.60 14.85 42.18
C GLY A 950 40.05 15.26 42.25
N HIS A 951 40.89 14.53 42.96
CA HIS A 951 42.35 14.78 43.02
C HIS A 951 43.15 14.00 41.96
N GLN A 952 42.52 13.06 41.25
CA GLN A 952 43.12 12.28 40.18
C GLN A 952 42.69 12.71 38.77
N GLY A 953 41.88 13.80 38.64
CA GLY A 953 41.38 14.35 37.39
C GLY A 953 42.25 15.49 36.81
#